data_61914a734fc29b27367a3e5ecf6028ca
#
_entry.id   61914a734fc29b27367a3e5ecf6028ca
#
_cell.length_a   1.000
_cell.length_b   1.000
_cell.length_c   1.000
_cell.angle_alpha   90.00
_cell.angle_beta   90.00
_cell.angle_gamma   90.00
#
_symmetry.space_group_name_H-M   'P 1'
#
loop_
_entity.id
_entity.type
_entity.pdbx_description
1 polymer ?
#
loop_
_entity_poly.entity_id
_entity_poly.type
_entity_poly.pdbx_seq_one_letter_code
_entity_poly.pdbx_strand_id
1 'polypeptide(L)'
;MLALLTKKVNMIKNRFFAGVISLLFAIFAISCTEKEPVVDFQFEVYAEDGSAVTGTQTVNFSKTLTLTYKAQSLASLNVETPEGWNSEVKMSAKNIIISAPKAEDQSAELSGKVTMIAKSLDNEEKVVTVDVAAVEAGIEFAVAGVEENVKFRYADTKKFALQSANVSEVEVTAPKGWTVTANVAANELTVISPAREDETAELEGTISLLPKSVRGTVGTAVSFGVYVSVLAPSLTIDKTEIHDVEFGAQTKVQASDVLNVADVVVKSAPKGWDVAFDLSTASAVITAPSYDATDIEGAGDVVITAISESQDEVDYTIAVSLVGINNAADFLAFAEVVNNATEEAPADLTGYTYNGEIVINSDIDLTDAPQSIFVTGTIYDNLNGKGNTITVDIEADVEFTAIFMRFEAPAVVKNINLAGTITNLGHDVKVAGLTCYSKGATFENIHSDIALSQLGTGAGTSSGGLFGAIVGDEQGNGTYRNCHNTGALVVTSARYVGGLIGSIWDNTVGVMEDCSNTADMTCPFDDTCDMSKGQYGGVVGATIGSNWNFSRCFNTGNINYTLDNQGIRAIGGFAGTVFGNYEDCYNTGNVVNTKGTDAHKATRRVGGFGGASWKDCGYVGHFKNCYNTGNVSDVTNFIGGFIGIAENGDAEIYHTYENCYNSGNVTSLSKYGVSDAFGGFAGTLYNVNLLQNCKNSGKVVGYTRRTAGGLVGRAADHVQIYDCENTGDVYSGAVVGELSKDWSPVVGGICGIAGDGSQVNIVNSKNTGKITAMVQWAEGVASAYACEGVTRALYEPEGGYTDQNTCDEATLAASADAEVVCMLPNEWTTNIPEGWL
;
A
#
# COMPACT_ATOMS: atom_id res chain seq x y z
N MET A 1 9.91 18.90 24.26
CA MET A 1 11.05 19.68 24.73
C MET A 1 10.55 21.08 25.02
N LEU A 2 10.60 21.37 26.28
CA LEU A 2 10.54 22.66 26.92
C LEU A 2 9.33 23.53 26.65
N ALA A 3 8.40 23.62 27.52
CA ALA A 3 8.55 24.13 28.93
C ALA A 3 8.53 25.66 28.95
N LEU A 4 7.56 26.07 29.73
CA LEU A 4 7.72 27.10 30.76
C LEU A 4 7.64 28.56 30.35
N LEU A 5 6.88 29.16 31.14
CA LEU A 5 7.00 30.39 31.92
C LEU A 5 5.96 31.42 31.52
N THR A 6 5.27 32.03 32.35
CA THR A 6 5.20 32.42 33.73
C THR A 6 4.09 33.43 33.82
N LYS A 7 3.19 33.29 34.78
CA LYS A 7 3.23 34.08 36.01
C LYS A 7 3.52 35.57 35.88
N LYS A 8 2.52 36.40 36.21
CA LYS A 8 2.61 37.47 37.23
C LYS A 8 1.42 38.39 37.12
N VAL A 9 0.59 38.49 38.12
CA VAL A 9 0.66 39.38 39.34
C VAL A 9 0.35 40.81 39.01
N ASN A 10 -0.73 41.31 39.64
CA ASN A 10 -0.78 42.51 40.45
C ASN A 10 -2.22 42.64 40.95
N MET A 11 -2.61 42.50 42.12
CA MET A 11 -2.38 43.09 43.45
C MET A 11 -2.00 44.58 43.46
N ILE A 12 -2.92 45.45 43.86
CA ILE A 12 -2.74 46.74 44.55
C ILE A 12 -4.11 47.08 45.14
N LYS A 13 -4.32 46.91 46.44
CA LYS A 13 -4.12 47.86 47.54
C LYS A 13 -5.04 49.04 47.47
N ASN A 14 -5.85 49.17 48.51
CA ASN A 14 -5.80 50.21 49.54
C ASN A 14 -6.99 49.99 50.47
N ARG A 15 -6.87 49.71 51.69
CA ARG A 15 -6.36 50.42 52.88
C ARG A 15 -7.08 51.77 53.13
N PHE A 16 -7.54 51.81 54.33
CA PHE A 16 -7.63 52.84 55.33
C PHE A 16 -9.10 53.13 55.69
N PHE A 17 -9.58 53.20 56.86
CA PHE A 17 -9.08 53.47 58.25
C PHE A 17 -10.17 52.93 59.23
N ALA A 18 -10.05 52.20 60.21
CA ALA A 18 -9.48 52.42 61.56
C ALA A 18 -10.01 53.60 62.36
N GLY A 19 -10.46 53.25 63.47
CA GLY A 19 -10.47 54.09 64.62
C GLY A 19 -11.82 54.12 65.37
N VAL A 20 -12.01 53.47 66.37
CA VAL A 20 -11.48 53.52 67.72
C VAL A 20 -12.43 54.16 68.73
N ILE A 21 -12.66 53.40 69.83
CA ILE A 21 -12.90 53.85 71.24
C ILE A 21 -14.37 54.03 71.67
N SER A 22 -14.82 53.12 72.39
CA SER A 22 -14.66 52.86 73.90
C SER A 22 -15.59 53.64 74.82
N LEU A 23 -16.18 52.85 75.64
CA LEU A 23 -16.32 52.88 77.07
C LEU A 23 -17.32 53.92 77.63
N LEU A 24 -18.29 53.59 78.32
CA LEU A 24 -18.29 53.48 79.78
C LEU A 24 -19.70 53.20 80.34
N PHE A 25 -19.76 52.12 81.10
CA PHE A 25 -20.46 51.91 82.40
C PHE A 25 -21.32 53.06 82.98
N ALA A 26 -22.52 52.72 83.33
CA ALA A 26 -22.87 52.56 84.79
C ALA A 26 -24.35 52.42 85.01
N ILE A 27 -24.75 51.32 85.55
CA ILE A 27 -25.44 51.10 86.79
C ILE A 27 -26.40 52.20 87.27
N PHE A 28 -27.68 51.95 87.32
CA PHE A 28 -28.38 51.97 88.66
C PHE A 28 -29.69 51.23 88.51
N ALA A 29 -29.88 50.25 89.30
CA ALA A 29 -31.19 49.69 89.59
C ALA A 29 -32.00 50.59 90.45
N ILE A 30 -33.20 50.70 90.15
CA ILE A 30 -34.26 50.87 91.25
C ILE A 30 -35.58 50.33 90.62
N SER A 31 -36.08 49.37 91.31
CA SER A 31 -37.40 48.80 91.27
C SER A 31 -38.54 49.90 91.28
N CYS A 32 -39.50 49.74 90.41
CA CYS A 32 -40.89 49.95 90.88
C CYS A 32 -41.76 49.26 89.80
N THR A 33 -42.65 48.48 90.33
CA THR A 33 -43.76 47.82 89.64
C THR A 33 -44.70 48.89 89.13
N GLU A 34 -44.80 48.97 87.83
CA GLU A 34 -46.05 49.42 87.17
C GLU A 34 -46.36 48.42 86.08
N LYS A 35 -47.67 48.08 85.95
CA LYS A 35 -48.17 47.23 84.90
C LYS A 35 -47.82 47.87 83.58
N GLU A 36 -46.93 47.15 82.80
CA GLU A 36 -46.81 47.53 81.38
C GLU A 36 -48.16 47.46 80.70
N PRO A 37 -48.47 48.48 79.86
CA PRO A 37 -49.65 48.44 78.98
C PRO A 37 -49.39 47.23 78.01
N VAL A 38 -50.42 46.44 77.85
CA VAL A 38 -50.43 45.41 76.77
C VAL A 38 -50.16 46.14 75.46
N VAL A 39 -48.94 46.03 75.03
CA VAL A 39 -48.56 46.57 73.71
C VAL A 39 -49.15 45.63 72.68
N ASP A 40 -50.16 46.08 71.97
CA ASP A 40 -50.81 45.36 70.92
C ASP A 40 -49.74 44.92 69.85
N PHE A 41 -49.65 43.64 69.50
CA PHE A 41 -48.68 43.16 68.53
C PHE A 41 -48.84 43.86 67.22
N GLN A 42 -47.82 44.59 66.80
CA GLN A 42 -47.80 45.31 65.51
C GLN A 42 -46.79 44.69 64.52
N PHE A 43 -47.25 44.53 63.30
CA PHE A 43 -46.38 44.15 62.21
C PHE A 43 -46.83 44.89 60.95
N GLU A 44 -45.94 45.67 60.42
CA GLU A 44 -46.17 46.48 59.23
C GLU A 44 -44.98 46.34 58.24
N VAL A 45 -45.25 46.32 56.97
CA VAL A 45 -44.27 46.16 55.92
C VAL A 45 -44.20 47.44 55.07
N TYR A 46 -43.02 47.84 54.74
CA TYR A 46 -42.73 49.05 53.99
C TYR A 46 -41.82 48.73 52.83
N ALA A 47 -41.80 49.58 51.80
CA ALA A 47 -40.73 49.53 50.79
C ALA A 47 -39.35 49.84 51.40
N GLU A 48 -38.29 49.61 50.66
CA GLU A 48 -36.89 49.78 51.13
C GLU A 48 -36.63 51.27 51.57
N ASP A 49 -37.29 52.22 50.89
CA ASP A 49 -37.24 53.67 51.23
C ASP A 49 -38.08 54.05 52.43
N GLY A 50 -38.80 53.15 53.06
CA GLY A 50 -39.65 53.34 54.22
C GLY A 50 -41.05 53.81 53.86
N SER A 51 -41.44 53.94 52.62
CA SER A 51 -42.81 54.28 52.17
C SER A 51 -43.74 53.05 52.31
N ALA A 52 -45.06 53.32 52.42
CA ALA A 52 -46.04 52.25 52.45
C ALA A 52 -46.06 51.46 51.11
N VAL A 53 -46.06 50.17 51.18
CA VAL A 53 -46.19 49.32 50.02
C VAL A 53 -47.57 49.38 49.46
N THR A 54 -47.73 49.95 48.30
CA THR A 54 -49.07 50.10 47.61
C THR A 54 -49.04 49.48 46.24
N GLY A 55 -50.11 48.78 45.88
CA GLY A 55 -50.24 48.16 44.58
C GLY A 55 -49.26 47.03 44.33
N THR A 56 -49.29 46.49 43.10
CA THR A 56 -48.40 45.39 42.70
C THR A 56 -46.97 45.85 42.54
N GLN A 57 -46.03 45.23 43.23
CA GLN A 57 -44.59 45.49 43.13
C GLN A 57 -44.05 44.76 41.91
N THR A 58 -43.54 45.49 40.95
CA THR A 58 -42.96 44.89 39.76
C THR A 58 -41.45 44.65 40.00
N VAL A 59 -41.02 43.47 39.71
CA VAL A 59 -39.60 43.05 39.90
C VAL A 59 -39.12 42.46 38.60
N ASN A 60 -37.98 42.89 38.09
CA ASN A 60 -37.41 42.27 36.91
C ASN A 60 -36.99 40.84 37.26
N PHE A 61 -37.09 39.91 36.30
CA PHE A 61 -36.63 38.56 36.46
C PHE A 61 -35.20 38.50 37.04
N SER A 62 -34.95 37.55 37.95
CA SER A 62 -33.68 37.33 38.62
C SER A 62 -33.22 38.51 39.51
N LYS A 63 -34.05 39.53 39.71
CA LYS A 63 -33.77 40.63 40.59
C LYS A 63 -34.55 40.47 41.89
N THR A 64 -34.24 41.31 42.86
CA THR A 64 -34.79 41.26 44.20
C THR A 64 -35.56 42.52 44.53
N LEU A 65 -36.64 42.35 45.22
CA LEU A 65 -37.38 43.37 45.91
C LEU A 65 -37.04 43.33 47.39
N THR A 66 -36.53 44.39 47.95
CA THR A 66 -36.26 44.47 49.37
C THR A 66 -37.46 45.24 50.05
N LEU A 67 -38.02 44.55 50.97
CA LEU A 67 -39.06 45.17 51.88
C LEU A 67 -38.43 45.29 53.28
N THR A 68 -38.80 46.34 53.99
CA THR A 68 -38.46 46.53 55.40
C THR A 68 -39.70 46.32 56.25
N TYR A 69 -39.51 45.95 57.50
CA TYR A 69 -40.67 45.83 58.41
C TYR A 69 -40.43 46.49 59.77
N LYS A 70 -41.50 46.94 60.37
CA LYS A 70 -41.53 47.36 61.74
C LYS A 70 -42.37 46.37 62.54
N ALA A 71 -41.81 45.89 63.65
CA ALA A 71 -42.51 44.96 64.49
C ALA A 71 -42.17 45.21 65.97
N GLN A 72 -43.16 45.02 66.80
CA GLN A 72 -42.98 44.97 68.28
C GLN A 72 -43.35 43.55 68.71
N SER A 73 -42.52 42.95 69.56
CA SER A 73 -42.71 41.62 70.17
C SER A 73 -42.72 40.47 69.13
N LEU A 74 -42.01 40.62 67.97
CA LEU A 74 -41.98 39.61 66.97
C LEU A 74 -41.10 38.39 67.39
N ALA A 75 -41.70 37.19 67.41
CA ALA A 75 -41.08 35.91 67.63
C ALA A 75 -40.62 35.17 66.43
N SER A 76 -41.45 35.22 65.36
CA SER A 76 -41.14 34.61 64.09
C SER A 76 -41.80 35.30 62.88
N LEU A 77 -41.18 35.22 61.73
CA LEU A 77 -41.76 35.71 60.50
C LEU A 77 -41.58 34.61 59.44
N ASN A 78 -42.68 34.10 58.96
CA ASN A 78 -42.72 33.20 57.80
C ASN A 78 -43.15 34.00 56.58
N VAL A 79 -42.51 33.71 55.42
CA VAL A 79 -42.84 34.36 54.15
C VAL A 79 -43.11 33.29 53.12
N GLU A 80 -44.34 33.29 52.65
CA GLU A 80 -44.76 32.39 51.59
C GLU A 80 -44.77 33.19 50.27
N THR A 81 -44.20 32.64 49.26
CA THR A 81 -44.06 33.26 47.95
C THR A 81 -44.80 32.44 46.87
N PRO A 82 -45.20 33.06 45.75
CA PRO A 82 -45.74 32.34 44.64
C PRO A 82 -44.72 31.34 44.05
N GLU A 83 -45.15 30.37 43.29
CA GLU A 83 -44.28 29.34 42.72
C GLU A 83 -43.16 29.97 41.85
N GLY A 84 -41.94 29.53 42.05
CA GLY A 84 -40.75 30.06 41.38
C GLY A 84 -40.15 31.30 42.03
N TRP A 85 -40.87 31.99 42.95
CA TRP A 85 -40.30 33.07 43.75
C TRP A 85 -39.66 32.55 45.00
N ASN A 86 -38.64 33.25 45.48
CA ASN A 86 -37.97 32.92 46.73
C ASN A 86 -37.96 34.13 47.69
N SER A 87 -37.91 33.83 48.97
CA SER A 87 -37.77 34.88 50.01
C SER A 87 -36.67 34.58 50.99
N GLU A 88 -35.99 35.62 51.46
CA GLU A 88 -35.00 35.56 52.51
C GLU A 88 -35.39 36.62 53.58
N VAL A 89 -35.58 36.19 54.82
CA VAL A 89 -35.85 37.08 55.94
C VAL A 89 -34.59 37.36 56.69
N LYS A 90 -34.16 38.64 56.78
CA LYS A 90 -33.01 39.08 57.54
C LYS A 90 -33.53 39.78 58.87
N MET A 91 -33.81 38.97 59.86
CA MET A 91 -34.40 39.43 61.14
C MET A 91 -33.61 40.56 61.79
N SER A 92 -32.28 40.47 61.76
CA SER A 92 -31.38 41.50 62.39
C SER A 92 -31.42 42.84 61.66
N ALA A 93 -31.61 42.82 60.36
CA ALA A 93 -31.73 44.01 59.48
C ALA A 93 -33.19 44.49 59.30
N LYS A 94 -34.13 43.71 59.78
CA LYS A 94 -35.54 43.89 59.56
C LYS A 94 -35.96 44.04 58.09
N ASN A 95 -35.33 43.22 57.24
CA ASN A 95 -35.56 43.18 55.81
C ASN A 95 -36.12 41.84 55.37
N ILE A 96 -36.95 41.87 54.38
CA ILE A 96 -37.46 40.73 53.63
C ILE A 96 -37.03 40.93 52.18
N ILE A 97 -36.22 40.05 51.69
CA ILE A 97 -35.74 40.06 50.31
C ILE A 97 -36.59 39.04 49.53
N ILE A 98 -37.30 39.52 48.53
CA ILE A 98 -38.13 38.70 47.64
C ILE A 98 -37.42 38.62 46.31
N SER A 99 -37.05 37.45 45.85
CA SER A 99 -36.37 37.23 44.58
C SER A 99 -37.38 36.82 43.54
N ALA A 100 -37.44 37.56 42.46
CA ALA A 100 -38.22 37.18 41.31
C ALA A 100 -37.67 35.89 40.63
N PRO A 101 -38.50 35.10 40.01
CA PRO A 101 -38.06 33.89 39.29
C PRO A 101 -37.04 34.23 38.20
N LYS A 102 -36.33 33.20 37.75
CA LYS A 102 -35.49 33.36 36.58
C LYS A 102 -36.32 33.46 35.32
N ALA A 103 -35.88 34.22 34.35
CA ALA A 103 -36.58 34.36 33.08
C ALA A 103 -36.74 33.03 32.32
N GLU A 104 -35.80 32.09 32.51
CA GLU A 104 -35.81 30.75 31.92
C GLU A 104 -36.83 29.82 32.56
N ASP A 105 -37.28 30.13 33.78
CA ASP A 105 -38.25 29.30 34.48
C ASP A 105 -39.67 29.52 33.96
N GLN A 106 -40.04 28.70 33.00
CA GLN A 106 -41.38 28.75 32.37
C GLN A 106 -42.50 28.24 33.27
N SER A 107 -42.19 27.55 34.38
CA SER A 107 -43.17 27.05 35.34
C SER A 107 -43.50 28.05 36.44
N ALA A 108 -42.68 29.08 36.62
CA ALA A 108 -42.89 30.07 37.66
C ALA A 108 -44.14 30.93 37.46
N GLU A 109 -44.87 31.20 38.51
CA GLU A 109 -45.95 32.16 38.53
C GLU A 109 -45.42 33.57 38.33
N LEU A 110 -45.89 34.25 37.26
CA LEU A 110 -45.40 35.61 36.95
C LEU A 110 -45.93 36.70 37.88
N SER A 111 -47.02 36.44 38.55
CA SER A 111 -47.63 37.34 39.54
C SER A 111 -48.32 36.56 40.62
N GLY A 112 -48.32 37.07 41.78
CA GLY A 112 -48.96 36.43 42.91
C GLY A 112 -48.82 37.27 44.17
N LYS A 113 -49.14 36.62 45.28
CA LYS A 113 -49.14 37.31 46.62
C LYS A 113 -47.97 36.72 47.45
N VAL A 114 -47.15 37.59 47.90
CA VAL A 114 -46.18 37.22 48.96
C VAL A 114 -46.88 37.45 50.31
N THR A 115 -47.05 36.38 51.03
CA THR A 115 -47.78 36.39 52.32
C THR A 115 -46.77 36.34 53.47
N MET A 116 -46.74 37.34 54.27
CA MET A 116 -45.86 37.44 55.44
C MET A 116 -46.70 37.22 56.73
N ILE A 117 -46.40 36.14 57.38
CA ILE A 117 -47.07 35.66 58.58
C ILE A 117 -46.17 35.93 59.77
N ALA A 118 -46.44 37.02 60.50
CA ALA A 118 -45.66 37.38 61.67
C ALA A 118 -46.38 36.91 62.95
N LYS A 119 -45.57 36.28 63.87
CA LYS A 119 -46.10 35.83 65.16
C LYS A 119 -45.33 36.47 66.28
N SER A 120 -46.15 36.95 67.26
CA SER A 120 -45.64 37.53 68.54
C SER A 120 -45.12 36.46 69.49
N LEU A 121 -44.42 36.86 70.49
CA LEU A 121 -43.97 35.96 71.56
C LEU A 121 -45.19 35.32 72.31
N ASP A 122 -46.35 35.92 72.22
CA ASP A 122 -47.58 35.40 72.82
C ASP A 122 -48.50 34.66 71.78
N ASN A 123 -47.93 34.33 70.62
CA ASN A 123 -48.55 33.56 69.57
C ASN A 123 -49.69 34.33 68.83
N GLU A 124 -49.81 35.64 68.92
CA GLU A 124 -50.65 36.41 68.10
C GLU A 124 -50.08 36.45 66.66
N GLU A 125 -50.99 36.38 65.69
CA GLU A 125 -50.60 36.31 64.26
C GLU A 125 -51.11 37.55 63.49
N LYS A 126 -50.17 38.15 62.75
CA LYS A 126 -50.57 39.18 61.77
C LYS A 126 -50.06 38.74 60.38
N VAL A 127 -50.97 38.87 59.43
CA VAL A 127 -50.71 38.53 58.04
C VAL A 127 -50.71 39.80 57.21
N VAL A 128 -49.66 40.04 56.51
CA VAL A 128 -49.54 41.09 55.51
C VAL A 128 -49.23 40.50 54.17
N THR A 129 -49.96 40.97 53.14
CA THR A 129 -49.73 40.48 51.78
C THR A 129 -49.23 41.59 50.88
N VAL A 130 -48.34 41.28 50.01
CA VAL A 130 -47.80 42.16 49.00
C VAL A 130 -47.97 41.49 47.65
N ASP A 131 -48.66 42.16 46.72
CA ASP A 131 -48.76 41.67 45.37
C ASP A 131 -47.44 41.94 44.62
N VAL A 132 -46.90 40.88 43.96
CA VAL A 132 -45.68 40.95 43.18
C VAL A 132 -45.91 40.51 41.76
N ALA A 133 -45.25 41.14 40.83
CA ALA A 133 -45.23 40.71 39.43
C ALA A 133 -43.84 40.72 38.85
N ALA A 134 -43.41 39.59 38.30
CA ALA A 134 -42.15 39.50 37.54
C ALA A 134 -42.41 40.13 36.14
N VAL A 135 -41.52 40.97 35.76
CA VAL A 135 -41.55 41.64 34.46
C VAL A 135 -40.22 41.46 33.76
N GLU A 136 -40.31 41.37 32.45
CA GLU A 136 -39.07 41.40 31.67
C GLU A 136 -38.47 42.81 31.70
N ALA A 137 -37.18 42.86 31.90
CA ALA A 137 -36.43 44.06 31.64
C ALA A 137 -36.44 44.36 30.14
N GLY A 138 -36.45 45.61 29.77
CA GLY A 138 -36.43 46.01 28.37
C GLY A 138 -35.28 45.35 27.60
N ILE A 139 -35.56 44.96 26.38
CA ILE A 139 -34.55 44.46 25.48
C ILE A 139 -33.69 45.63 24.99
N GLU A 140 -32.40 45.55 25.21
CA GLU A 140 -31.42 46.42 24.55
C GLU A 140 -30.60 45.62 23.58
N PHE A 141 -30.51 46.06 22.34
CA PHE A 141 -29.77 45.38 21.30
C PHE A 141 -29.20 46.38 20.30
N ALA A 142 -27.90 46.28 20.05
CA ALA A 142 -27.24 47.10 19.04
C ALA A 142 -26.02 46.33 18.47
N VAL A 143 -25.64 46.66 17.27
CA VAL A 143 -24.39 46.24 16.64
C VAL A 143 -23.44 47.42 16.65
N ALA A 144 -22.31 47.26 17.36
CA ALA A 144 -21.36 48.36 17.50
C ALA A 144 -20.44 48.45 16.27
N GLY A 145 -20.25 49.69 15.81
CA GLY A 145 -19.29 49.99 14.74
C GLY A 145 -19.74 49.54 13.34
N VAL A 146 -21.01 49.21 13.17
CA VAL A 146 -21.54 48.89 11.84
C VAL A 146 -21.90 50.17 11.09
N GLU A 147 -21.47 50.28 9.84
CA GLU A 147 -21.86 51.33 8.92
C GLU A 147 -23.26 51.07 8.32
N GLU A 148 -23.90 52.06 7.79
CA GLU A 148 -25.22 51.93 7.12
C GLU A 148 -25.18 50.93 5.96
N ASN A 149 -24.06 50.91 5.21
CA ASN A 149 -23.76 49.95 4.14
C ASN A 149 -22.32 49.45 4.28
N VAL A 150 -22.20 48.16 4.61
CA VAL A 150 -20.89 47.54 4.85
C VAL A 150 -20.37 46.88 3.57
N LYS A 151 -19.19 47.32 3.14
CA LYS A 151 -18.50 46.75 1.99
C LYS A 151 -17.83 45.43 2.37
N PHE A 152 -17.99 44.41 1.58
CA PHE A 152 -17.32 43.11 1.67
C PHE A 152 -16.55 42.81 0.39
N ARG A 153 -15.63 41.88 0.49
CA ARG A 153 -15.05 41.10 -0.60
C ARG A 153 -15.84 39.81 -0.78
N TYR A 154 -15.53 38.98 -1.78
CA TYR A 154 -16.04 37.62 -1.85
C TYR A 154 -15.46 36.76 -0.72
N ALA A 155 -16.27 35.92 -0.14
CA ALA A 155 -15.89 35.03 0.96
C ALA A 155 -15.21 35.75 2.16
N ASP A 156 -15.43 37.08 2.29
CA ASP A 156 -14.87 37.87 3.38
C ASP A 156 -15.67 37.64 4.67
N THR A 157 -14.98 37.62 5.78
CA THR A 157 -15.56 37.45 7.09
C THR A 157 -15.33 38.70 7.93
N LYS A 158 -16.38 39.37 8.33
CA LYS A 158 -16.31 40.50 9.26
C LYS A 158 -17.00 40.16 10.55
N LYS A 159 -16.44 40.62 11.66
CA LYS A 159 -16.95 40.43 12.99
C LYS A 159 -17.29 41.80 13.61
N PHE A 160 -18.46 41.89 14.18
CA PHE A 160 -18.95 43.06 14.87
C PHE A 160 -19.27 42.73 16.31
N ALA A 161 -19.12 43.69 17.21
CA ALA A 161 -19.48 43.46 18.61
C ALA A 161 -20.98 43.69 18.79
N LEU A 162 -21.62 42.73 19.42
CA LEU A 162 -23.02 42.89 19.88
C LEU A 162 -23.05 43.56 21.25
N GLN A 163 -23.96 44.49 21.41
CA GLN A 163 -24.33 45.07 22.68
C GLN A 163 -25.75 44.60 23.00
N SER A 164 -25.88 43.72 23.97
CA SER A 164 -27.17 43.11 24.26
C SER A 164 -27.45 43.06 25.76
N ALA A 165 -28.66 43.39 26.12
CA ALA A 165 -29.20 43.13 27.44
C ALA A 165 -30.61 42.53 27.32
N ASN A 166 -30.84 41.46 28.10
CA ASN A 166 -32.09 40.72 28.10
C ASN A 166 -32.45 40.07 26.77
N VAL A 167 -31.44 39.68 25.98
CA VAL A 167 -31.59 38.99 24.71
C VAL A 167 -31.13 37.56 24.91
N SER A 168 -31.95 36.59 24.51
CA SER A 168 -31.61 35.18 24.51
C SER A 168 -31.36 34.63 23.11
N GLU A 169 -32.03 35.20 22.11
CA GLU A 169 -31.97 34.77 20.73
C GLU A 169 -32.04 35.99 19.81
N VAL A 170 -31.40 35.84 18.67
CA VAL A 170 -31.51 36.84 17.58
C VAL A 170 -31.93 36.10 16.32
N GLU A 171 -33.11 36.44 15.83
CA GLU A 171 -33.57 36.00 14.52
C GLU A 171 -32.86 36.79 13.45
N VAL A 172 -32.21 36.08 12.52
CA VAL A 172 -31.41 36.70 11.48
C VAL A 172 -32.09 36.54 10.14
N THR A 173 -32.27 37.66 9.44
CA THR A 173 -32.63 37.68 8.02
C THR A 173 -31.46 38.26 7.25
N ALA A 174 -30.99 37.54 6.23
CA ALA A 174 -29.87 37.95 5.41
C ALA A 174 -30.20 37.75 3.92
N PRO A 175 -29.51 38.44 3.02
CA PRO A 175 -29.63 38.19 1.59
C PRO A 175 -29.17 36.77 1.24
N LYS A 176 -29.62 36.24 0.13
CA LYS A 176 -29.27 34.90 -0.31
C LYS A 176 -27.75 34.75 -0.54
N GLY A 177 -27.17 33.65 -0.04
CA GLY A 177 -25.73 33.37 -0.12
C GLY A 177 -24.91 33.98 1.02
N TRP A 178 -25.46 34.90 1.80
CA TRP A 178 -24.77 35.44 2.98
C TRP A 178 -24.99 34.55 4.19
N THR A 179 -23.93 34.35 4.95
CA THR A 179 -24.00 33.62 6.22
C THR A 179 -23.85 34.61 7.37
N VAL A 180 -24.86 34.69 8.22
CA VAL A 180 -24.86 35.59 9.36
C VAL A 180 -25.13 34.82 10.63
N THR A 181 -24.27 34.97 11.61
CA THR A 181 -24.38 34.29 12.91
C THR A 181 -24.29 35.30 14.03
N ALA A 182 -25.37 35.47 14.76
CA ALA A 182 -25.39 36.28 15.98
C ALA A 182 -25.17 35.38 17.20
N ASN A 183 -24.05 35.51 17.88
CA ASN A 183 -23.74 34.80 19.10
C ASN A 183 -23.88 35.73 20.30
N VAL A 184 -25.06 35.71 20.93
CA VAL A 184 -25.39 36.56 22.07
C VAL A 184 -24.48 36.28 23.26
N ALA A 185 -24.14 35.01 23.50
CA ALA A 185 -23.29 34.63 24.64
C ALA A 185 -21.83 35.11 24.49
N ALA A 186 -21.35 35.20 23.24
CA ALA A 186 -20.02 35.72 22.94
C ALA A 186 -20.00 37.22 22.66
N ASN A 187 -21.16 37.87 22.61
CA ASN A 187 -21.31 39.27 22.17
C ASN A 187 -20.71 39.53 20.77
N GLU A 188 -20.89 38.61 19.84
CA GLU A 188 -20.28 38.66 18.50
C GLU A 188 -21.33 38.41 17.42
N LEU A 189 -21.34 39.27 16.40
CA LEU A 189 -21.99 39.05 15.13
C LEU A 189 -20.93 38.74 14.10
N THR A 190 -21.01 37.57 13.47
CA THR A 190 -20.15 37.17 12.34
C THR A 190 -20.98 37.28 11.07
N VAL A 191 -20.46 37.99 10.07
CA VAL A 191 -21.06 38.13 8.75
C VAL A 191 -20.04 37.62 7.74
N ILE A 192 -20.46 36.68 6.92
CA ILE A 192 -19.66 36.11 5.84
C ILE A 192 -20.38 36.40 4.53
N SER A 193 -19.67 37.06 3.63
CA SER A 193 -20.17 37.33 2.29
C SER A 193 -20.18 36.10 1.42
N PRO A 194 -20.97 36.07 0.33
CA PRO A 194 -21.01 34.98 -0.62
C PRO A 194 -19.62 34.64 -1.18
N ALA A 195 -19.39 33.36 -1.48
CA ALA A 195 -18.30 32.94 -2.30
C ALA A 195 -18.55 33.34 -3.75
N ARG A 196 -17.46 33.53 -4.51
CA ARG A 196 -17.58 33.91 -5.91
C ARG A 196 -18.30 32.87 -6.77
N GLU A 197 -18.09 31.62 -6.43
CA GLU A 197 -18.67 30.46 -7.14
C GLU A 197 -20.19 30.32 -6.93
N ASP A 198 -20.77 31.03 -5.95
CA ASP A 198 -22.21 31.03 -5.75
C ASP A 198 -22.89 32.05 -6.67
N GLU A 199 -23.07 31.65 -7.92
CA GLU A 199 -23.77 32.48 -8.94
C GLU A 199 -25.23 32.83 -8.57
N THR A 200 -25.78 32.19 -7.55
CA THR A 200 -27.15 32.41 -7.10
C THR A 200 -27.25 33.38 -5.93
N ALA A 201 -26.12 33.81 -5.40
CA ALA A 201 -26.08 34.73 -4.29
C ALA A 201 -26.48 36.17 -4.69
N GLU A 202 -27.11 36.87 -3.76
CA GLU A 202 -27.34 38.28 -3.88
C GLU A 202 -26.08 39.04 -3.42
N LEU A 203 -25.47 39.82 -4.32
CA LEU A 203 -24.25 40.56 -4.00
C LEU A 203 -24.50 41.83 -3.17
N GLU A 204 -25.74 42.23 -2.99
CA GLU A 204 -26.16 43.35 -2.13
C GLU A 204 -27.49 43.02 -1.44
N GLY A 205 -27.73 43.65 -0.33
CA GLY A 205 -28.99 43.50 0.39
C GLY A 205 -28.92 44.03 1.82
N THR A 206 -29.91 43.65 2.61
CA THR A 206 -30.01 44.09 3.99
C THR A 206 -29.98 42.91 4.96
N ILE A 207 -29.14 42.99 5.94
CA ILE A 207 -29.14 42.09 7.10
C ILE A 207 -30.06 42.71 8.16
N SER A 208 -30.99 41.93 8.65
CA SER A 208 -31.85 42.30 9.74
C SER A 208 -31.73 41.34 10.92
N LEU A 209 -31.58 41.88 12.10
CA LEU A 209 -31.37 41.19 13.35
C LEU A 209 -32.51 41.52 14.31
N LEU A 210 -33.34 40.56 14.60
CA LEU A 210 -34.51 40.74 15.49
C LEU A 210 -34.24 40.06 16.84
N PRO A 211 -33.93 40.82 17.89
CA PRO A 211 -33.62 40.23 19.20
C PRO A 211 -34.88 39.75 19.90
N LYS A 212 -34.79 38.61 20.57
CA LYS A 212 -35.87 38.04 21.38
C LYS A 212 -35.37 37.74 22.80
N SER A 213 -36.21 37.99 23.78
CA SER A 213 -35.95 37.58 25.16
C SER A 213 -36.16 36.07 25.33
N VAL A 214 -35.76 35.53 26.45
CA VAL A 214 -35.95 34.10 26.79
C VAL A 214 -37.45 33.73 26.87
N ARG A 215 -38.34 34.73 27.06
CA ARG A 215 -39.81 34.51 27.07
C ARG A 215 -40.48 34.86 25.73
N GLY A 216 -39.70 35.19 24.72
CA GLY A 216 -40.18 35.43 23.38
C GLY A 216 -40.63 36.87 23.13
N THR A 217 -40.43 37.80 24.10
CA THR A 217 -40.66 39.22 23.82
C THR A 217 -39.72 39.67 22.71
N VAL A 218 -40.27 40.38 21.74
CA VAL A 218 -39.54 40.83 20.56
C VAL A 218 -39.07 42.28 20.77
N GLY A 219 -37.78 42.49 20.54
CA GLY A 219 -37.17 43.83 20.61
C GLY A 219 -37.23 44.57 19.27
N THR A 220 -36.58 45.70 19.19
CA THR A 220 -36.46 46.48 17.96
C THR A 220 -35.43 45.86 17.04
N ALA A 221 -35.77 45.60 15.78
CA ALA A 221 -34.84 45.07 14.80
C ALA A 221 -33.75 46.11 14.49
N VAL A 222 -32.51 45.59 14.35
CA VAL A 222 -31.35 46.33 13.86
C VAL A 222 -31.07 45.89 12.45
N SER A 223 -30.99 46.79 11.51
CA SER A 223 -30.75 46.48 10.11
C SER A 223 -29.63 47.34 9.54
N PHE A 224 -28.82 46.75 8.66
CA PHE A 224 -27.79 47.47 7.89
C PHE A 224 -27.62 46.86 6.53
N GLY A 225 -27.21 47.67 5.57
CA GLY A 225 -26.92 47.22 4.21
C GLY A 225 -25.56 46.50 4.13
N VAL A 226 -25.48 45.51 3.26
CA VAL A 226 -24.22 44.83 2.90
C VAL A 226 -24.10 44.75 1.39
N TYR A 227 -22.88 44.85 0.88
CA TYR A 227 -22.65 44.68 -0.55
C TYR A 227 -21.24 44.10 -0.80
N VAL A 228 -21.12 43.27 -1.85
CA VAL A 228 -19.86 42.84 -2.39
C VAL A 228 -19.45 43.79 -3.50
N SER A 229 -18.25 44.33 -3.39
CA SER A 229 -17.70 45.23 -4.41
C SER A 229 -17.06 44.44 -5.51
N VAL A 230 -17.54 44.56 -6.73
CA VAL A 230 -17.04 43.81 -7.91
C VAL A 230 -16.25 44.76 -8.81
N LEU A 231 -14.95 44.45 -8.93
CA LEU A 231 -14.05 45.12 -9.87
C LEU A 231 -13.19 44.04 -10.53
N ALA A 232 -13.47 43.70 -11.78
CA ALA A 232 -12.72 42.65 -12.48
C ALA A 232 -11.25 43.06 -12.65
N PRO A 233 -10.29 42.26 -12.11
CA PRO A 233 -8.89 42.51 -12.38
C PRO A 233 -8.54 41.99 -13.79
N SER A 234 -7.55 42.62 -14.41
CA SER A 234 -7.00 42.09 -15.66
C SER A 234 -5.50 42.31 -15.74
N LEU A 235 -4.82 41.41 -16.41
CA LEU A 235 -3.42 41.51 -16.80
C LEU A 235 -3.19 40.75 -18.13
N THR A 236 -2.13 41.07 -18.82
CA THR A 236 -1.72 40.37 -20.04
C THR A 236 -0.42 39.65 -19.75
N ILE A 237 -0.33 38.34 -19.98
CA ILE A 237 0.88 37.53 -19.77
C ILE A 237 1.62 37.40 -21.12
N ASP A 238 2.94 37.61 -21.15
CA ASP A 238 3.79 37.50 -22.34
C ASP A 238 4.02 36.07 -22.82
N LYS A 239 3.84 35.07 -21.91
CA LYS A 239 4.01 33.64 -22.21
C LYS A 239 2.93 32.83 -21.51
N THR A 240 2.14 32.13 -22.30
CA THR A 240 1.12 31.16 -21.81
C THR A 240 1.62 29.73 -21.84
N GLU A 241 2.80 29.49 -22.45
CA GLU A 241 3.42 28.18 -22.58
C GLU A 241 4.94 28.31 -22.42
N ILE A 242 5.54 27.39 -21.70
CA ILE A 242 6.98 27.31 -21.44
C ILE A 242 7.36 25.82 -21.50
N HIS A 243 7.93 25.40 -22.62
CA HIS A 243 8.27 24.00 -22.88
C HIS A 243 9.78 23.77 -22.77
N ASP A 244 10.17 22.51 -22.60
CA ASP A 244 11.55 22.02 -22.58
C ASP A 244 12.44 22.76 -21.56
N VAL A 245 11.88 23.06 -20.40
CA VAL A 245 12.60 23.73 -19.32
C VAL A 245 13.63 22.78 -18.73
N GLU A 246 14.88 23.21 -18.66
CA GLU A 246 15.91 22.42 -17.98
C GLU A 246 15.64 22.36 -16.46
N PHE A 247 16.03 21.26 -15.84
CA PHE A 247 15.90 21.09 -14.40
C PHE A 247 16.61 22.19 -13.61
N GLY A 248 15.92 22.75 -12.62
CA GLY A 248 16.41 23.84 -11.78
C GLY A 248 16.49 25.21 -12.47
N ALA A 249 16.10 25.29 -13.75
CA ALA A 249 16.12 26.58 -14.47
C ALA A 249 14.98 27.49 -14.00
N GLN A 250 15.24 28.79 -14.10
CA GLN A 250 14.26 29.81 -13.79
C GLN A 250 13.81 30.51 -15.07
N THR A 251 12.50 30.57 -15.26
CA THR A 251 11.90 31.30 -16.37
C THR A 251 11.09 32.46 -15.83
N LYS A 252 11.37 33.65 -16.37
CA LYS A 252 10.60 34.85 -16.06
C LYS A 252 9.46 35.03 -17.05
N VAL A 253 8.27 35.24 -16.50
CA VAL A 253 7.03 35.59 -17.22
C VAL A 253 6.66 37.03 -16.87
N GLN A 254 6.48 37.86 -17.86
CA GLN A 254 6.17 39.29 -17.66
C GLN A 254 4.67 39.54 -17.86
N ALA A 255 4.06 40.21 -16.90
CA ALA A 255 2.71 40.73 -17.06
C ALA A 255 2.75 42.20 -17.54
N SER A 256 1.82 42.55 -18.41
CA SER A 256 1.53 43.92 -18.84
C SER A 256 0.05 44.22 -18.66
N ASP A 257 -0.36 45.46 -18.95
CA ASP A 257 -1.75 45.94 -18.88
C ASP A 257 -2.44 45.58 -17.55
N VAL A 258 -1.73 45.73 -16.44
CA VAL A 258 -2.21 45.42 -15.11
C VAL A 258 -3.26 46.42 -14.67
N LEU A 259 -4.52 46.01 -14.64
CA LEU A 259 -5.67 46.89 -14.31
C LEU A 259 -6.46 46.26 -13.13
N ASN A 260 -6.85 47.09 -12.17
CA ASN A 260 -7.67 46.68 -11.00
C ASN A 260 -7.08 45.50 -10.19
N VAL A 261 -5.80 45.23 -10.26
CA VAL A 261 -5.14 44.15 -9.53
C VAL A 261 -4.62 44.73 -8.21
N ALA A 262 -5.15 44.23 -7.12
CA ALA A 262 -4.71 44.54 -5.76
C ALA A 262 -3.71 43.51 -5.24
N ASP A 263 -3.85 42.24 -5.68
CA ASP A 263 -2.96 41.12 -5.30
C ASP A 263 -2.92 40.09 -6.43
N VAL A 264 -1.87 39.27 -6.42
CA VAL A 264 -1.74 38.10 -7.30
C VAL A 264 -1.24 36.94 -6.46
N VAL A 265 -2.01 35.89 -6.46
CA VAL A 265 -1.68 34.64 -5.75
C VAL A 265 -1.40 33.50 -6.72
N VAL A 266 -0.51 32.62 -6.36
CA VAL A 266 -0.34 31.34 -7.07
C VAL A 266 -1.41 30.40 -6.58
N LYS A 267 -2.38 30.08 -7.43
CA LYS A 267 -3.50 29.19 -7.11
C LYS A 267 -3.07 27.74 -7.14
N SER A 268 -2.31 27.37 -8.15
CA SER A 268 -1.73 26.06 -8.30
C SER A 268 -0.47 26.09 -9.13
N ALA A 269 0.38 25.12 -8.91
CA ALA A 269 1.52 24.79 -9.76
C ALA A 269 1.69 23.28 -9.77
N PRO A 270 2.26 22.70 -10.83
CA PRO A 270 2.58 21.29 -10.83
C PRO A 270 3.57 20.95 -9.71
N LYS A 271 3.52 19.74 -9.22
CA LYS A 271 4.29 19.31 -8.07
C LYS A 271 5.81 19.45 -8.33
N GLY A 272 6.51 20.08 -7.39
CA GLY A 272 7.93 20.33 -7.49
C GLY A 272 8.30 21.64 -8.21
N TRP A 273 7.37 22.29 -8.89
CA TRP A 273 7.57 23.60 -9.46
C TRP A 273 7.36 24.69 -8.39
N ASP A 274 8.26 25.66 -8.34
CA ASP A 274 8.14 26.81 -7.46
C ASP A 274 7.80 28.07 -8.28
N VAL A 275 6.81 28.81 -7.80
CA VAL A 275 6.32 29.99 -8.52
C VAL A 275 6.20 31.16 -7.56
N ALA A 276 6.84 32.25 -7.90
CA ALA A 276 6.75 33.51 -7.17
C ALA A 276 6.32 34.63 -8.09
N PHE A 277 5.22 35.31 -7.77
CA PHE A 277 4.80 36.49 -8.47
C PHE A 277 5.16 37.76 -7.68
N ASP A 278 5.79 38.71 -8.33
CA ASP A 278 6.09 40.04 -7.77
C ASP A 278 5.23 41.10 -8.47
N LEU A 279 4.24 41.60 -7.78
CA LEU A 279 3.32 42.59 -8.30
C LEU A 279 4.05 43.94 -8.59
N SER A 280 5.11 44.27 -7.85
CA SER A 280 5.88 45.50 -8.05
C SER A 280 6.61 45.54 -9.37
N THR A 281 7.05 44.40 -9.86
CA THR A 281 7.69 44.24 -11.18
C THR A 281 6.73 43.64 -12.21
N ALA A 282 5.51 43.37 -11.81
CA ALA A 282 4.48 42.67 -12.59
C ALA A 282 5.02 41.40 -13.30
N SER A 283 5.71 40.55 -12.56
CA SER A 283 6.31 39.36 -13.17
C SER A 283 6.29 38.16 -12.25
N ALA A 284 6.09 36.98 -12.86
CA ALA A 284 6.30 35.70 -12.22
C ALA A 284 7.68 35.15 -12.51
N VAL A 285 8.30 34.51 -11.51
CA VAL A 285 9.47 33.66 -11.70
C VAL A 285 9.01 32.23 -11.45
N ILE A 286 9.09 31.41 -12.47
CA ILE A 286 8.75 29.99 -12.42
C ILE A 286 10.07 29.23 -12.39
N THR A 287 10.28 28.45 -11.33
CA THR A 287 11.48 27.64 -11.12
C THR A 287 11.11 26.17 -11.32
N ALA A 288 11.78 25.53 -12.26
CA ALA A 288 11.61 24.10 -12.52
C ALA A 288 12.17 23.25 -11.37
N PRO A 289 11.65 22.05 -11.15
CA PRO A 289 12.17 21.08 -10.18
C PRO A 289 13.66 20.79 -10.39
N SER A 290 14.39 20.46 -9.33
CA SER A 290 15.77 19.96 -9.48
C SER A 290 15.79 18.56 -10.06
N TYR A 291 16.89 18.16 -10.72
CA TYR A 291 17.01 16.82 -11.35
C TYR A 291 16.87 15.68 -10.34
N ASP A 292 17.40 15.86 -9.12
CA ASP A 292 17.37 14.84 -8.08
C ASP A 292 16.06 14.85 -7.26
N ALA A 293 15.12 15.75 -7.57
CA ALA A 293 13.83 15.77 -6.91
C ALA A 293 13.02 14.53 -7.29
N THR A 294 12.42 13.94 -6.27
CA THR A 294 11.49 12.81 -6.41
C THR A 294 10.06 13.31 -6.27
N ASP A 295 9.11 12.57 -6.86
CA ASP A 295 7.69 12.89 -6.73
C ASP A 295 7.35 14.29 -7.26
N ILE A 296 7.72 14.51 -8.53
CA ILE A 296 7.48 15.74 -9.29
C ILE A 296 6.48 15.48 -10.42
N GLU A 297 5.87 16.54 -10.90
CA GLU A 297 5.13 16.55 -12.16
C GLU A 297 5.98 17.24 -13.23
N GLY A 298 6.29 16.50 -14.30
CA GLY A 298 7.14 17.01 -15.37
C GLY A 298 6.47 18.08 -16.23
N ALA A 299 5.16 18.08 -16.30
CA ALA A 299 4.35 19.08 -17.01
C ALA A 299 3.04 19.34 -16.27
N GLY A 300 2.45 20.50 -16.55
CA GLY A 300 1.15 20.86 -16.01
C GLY A 300 0.90 22.37 -16.11
N ASP A 301 -0.12 22.82 -15.41
CA ASP A 301 -0.55 24.21 -15.45
C ASP A 301 -0.14 24.95 -14.17
N VAL A 302 0.60 26.01 -14.31
CA VAL A 302 0.76 27.05 -13.31
C VAL A 302 -0.42 28.00 -13.45
N VAL A 303 -1.22 28.11 -12.42
CA VAL A 303 -2.36 29.02 -12.37
C VAL A 303 -2.07 30.14 -11.38
N ILE A 304 -2.04 31.37 -11.88
CA ILE A 304 -1.96 32.57 -11.06
C ILE A 304 -3.31 33.27 -11.10
N THR A 305 -3.80 33.71 -9.95
CA THR A 305 -5.06 34.43 -9.81
C THR A 305 -4.80 35.87 -9.50
N ALA A 306 -5.22 36.77 -10.38
CA ALA A 306 -5.26 38.18 -10.09
C ALA A 306 -6.52 38.53 -9.29
N ILE A 307 -6.36 39.26 -8.21
CA ILE A 307 -7.42 39.61 -7.26
C ILE A 307 -7.58 41.13 -7.22
N SER A 308 -8.79 41.59 -7.41
CA SER A 308 -9.09 43.03 -7.27
C SER A 308 -9.27 43.43 -5.78
N GLU A 309 -9.35 44.74 -5.50
CA GLU A 309 -9.73 45.21 -4.16
C GLU A 309 -11.07 44.69 -3.71
N SER A 310 -11.98 44.42 -4.64
CA SER A 310 -13.31 43.87 -4.37
C SER A 310 -13.35 42.36 -4.24
N GLN A 311 -12.19 41.69 -4.33
CA GLN A 311 -12.06 40.24 -4.36
C GLN A 311 -12.67 39.56 -5.60
N ASP A 312 -12.84 40.30 -6.65
CA ASP A 312 -13.11 39.69 -7.94
C ASP A 312 -11.83 39.02 -8.46
N GLU A 313 -11.92 37.81 -8.94
CA GLU A 313 -10.79 36.95 -9.27
C GLU A 313 -10.78 36.63 -10.76
N VAL A 314 -9.59 36.60 -11.36
CA VAL A 314 -9.36 36.15 -12.73
C VAL A 314 -8.13 35.27 -12.77
N ASP A 315 -8.30 34.05 -13.25
CA ASP A 315 -7.22 33.05 -13.39
C ASP A 315 -6.48 33.23 -14.72
N TYR A 316 -5.16 33.05 -14.64
CA TYR A 316 -4.26 33.03 -15.79
C TYR A 316 -3.44 31.76 -15.74
N THR A 317 -3.51 30.98 -16.80
CA THR A 317 -2.84 29.69 -16.89
C THR A 317 -1.59 29.81 -17.75
N ILE A 318 -0.50 29.21 -17.29
CA ILE A 318 0.77 29.06 -17.99
C ILE A 318 1.10 27.59 -18.01
N ALA A 319 1.02 26.96 -19.17
CA ALA A 319 1.45 25.58 -19.34
C ALA A 319 2.96 25.49 -19.22
N VAL A 320 3.46 24.58 -18.40
CA VAL A 320 4.90 24.34 -18.22
C VAL A 320 5.24 22.89 -18.47
N SER A 321 6.42 22.64 -19.06
CA SER A 321 6.95 21.28 -19.16
C SER A 321 8.48 21.25 -19.06
N LEU A 322 9.00 20.21 -18.42
CA LEU A 322 10.42 19.91 -18.39
C LEU A 322 10.89 19.35 -19.75
N VAL A 323 12.19 19.45 -20.02
CA VAL A 323 12.85 18.61 -21.03
C VAL A 323 12.68 17.14 -20.64
N GLY A 324 12.25 16.30 -21.59
CA GLY A 324 11.99 14.88 -21.33
C GLY A 324 10.56 14.45 -21.66
N ILE A 325 10.17 13.28 -21.20
CA ILE A 325 8.85 12.69 -21.38
C ILE A 325 8.02 12.97 -20.12
N ASN A 326 6.98 13.79 -20.25
CA ASN A 326 6.23 14.30 -19.11
C ASN A 326 4.80 13.75 -19.01
N ASN A 327 4.32 13.12 -20.07
CA ASN A 327 2.95 12.57 -20.17
C ASN A 327 2.86 11.57 -21.33
N ALA A 328 1.70 10.95 -21.50
CA ALA A 328 1.46 9.98 -22.56
C ALA A 328 1.66 10.56 -23.98
N ALA A 329 1.28 11.81 -24.21
CA ALA A 329 1.46 12.44 -25.53
C ALA A 329 2.96 12.62 -25.88
N ASP A 330 3.78 13.05 -24.91
CA ASP A 330 5.23 13.16 -25.08
C ASP A 330 5.85 11.78 -25.33
N PHE A 331 5.39 10.74 -24.63
CA PHE A 331 5.86 9.37 -24.86
C PHE A 331 5.54 8.87 -26.28
N LEU A 332 4.33 9.11 -26.77
CA LEU A 332 3.94 8.74 -28.13
C LEU A 332 4.71 9.55 -29.18
N ALA A 333 4.95 10.82 -28.95
CA ALA A 333 5.77 11.64 -29.84
C ALA A 333 7.25 11.16 -29.85
N PHE A 334 7.81 10.83 -28.68
CA PHE A 334 9.13 10.20 -28.56
C PHE A 334 9.17 8.88 -29.35
N ALA A 335 8.15 8.02 -29.16
CA ALA A 335 8.06 6.76 -29.89
C ALA A 335 8.04 6.99 -31.41
N GLU A 336 7.30 7.97 -31.91
CA GLU A 336 7.25 8.32 -33.34
C GLU A 336 8.64 8.74 -33.86
N VAL A 337 9.38 9.55 -33.12
CA VAL A 337 10.74 9.96 -33.47
C VAL A 337 11.69 8.77 -33.59
N VAL A 338 11.64 7.84 -32.61
CA VAL A 338 12.49 6.63 -32.65
C VAL A 338 12.04 5.67 -33.75
N ASN A 339 10.73 5.51 -33.96
CA ASN A 339 10.19 4.58 -34.97
C ASN A 339 10.49 5.02 -36.41
N ASN A 340 10.62 6.31 -36.66
CA ASN A 340 10.92 6.87 -37.97
C ASN A 340 12.45 7.02 -38.23
N ALA A 341 13.29 6.72 -37.26
CA ALA A 341 14.73 6.82 -37.40
C ALA A 341 15.28 5.78 -38.40
N THR A 342 16.30 6.18 -39.16
CA THR A 342 17.05 5.32 -40.07
C THR A 342 18.56 5.55 -39.90
N GLU A 343 19.40 4.73 -40.50
CA GLU A 343 20.86 4.95 -40.48
C GLU A 343 21.24 6.32 -41.10
N GLU A 344 20.48 6.79 -42.08
CA GLU A 344 20.75 8.07 -42.76
C GLU A 344 20.12 9.27 -42.04
N ALA A 345 19.10 9.03 -41.22
CA ALA A 345 18.39 10.02 -40.41
C ALA A 345 18.16 9.46 -38.99
N PRO A 346 19.14 9.52 -38.10
CA PRO A 346 19.00 9.06 -36.74
C PRO A 346 17.95 9.90 -35.98
N ALA A 347 17.39 9.33 -34.93
CA ALA A 347 16.42 10.00 -34.09
C ALA A 347 17.01 11.28 -33.47
N ASP A 348 16.29 12.39 -33.55
CA ASP A 348 16.61 13.60 -32.79
C ASP A 348 15.93 13.51 -31.41
N LEU A 349 16.72 13.21 -30.41
CA LEU A 349 16.24 13.02 -29.03
C LEU A 349 16.51 14.24 -28.14
N THR A 350 16.86 15.39 -28.72
CA THR A 350 17.28 16.60 -27.97
C THR A 350 16.18 17.05 -26.99
N GLY A 351 14.90 17.04 -27.39
CA GLY A 351 13.79 17.41 -26.52
C GLY A 351 13.44 16.38 -25.41
N TYR A 352 14.01 15.18 -25.49
CA TYR A 352 13.74 14.09 -24.54
C TYR A 352 14.92 13.78 -23.62
N THR A 353 16.07 14.43 -23.85
CA THR A 353 17.34 14.05 -23.20
C THR A 353 17.83 15.15 -22.26
N TYR A 354 18.18 14.76 -21.05
CA TYR A 354 18.88 15.60 -20.08
C TYR A 354 20.07 14.85 -19.49
N ASN A 355 21.23 15.50 -19.37
CA ASN A 355 22.48 14.88 -18.90
C ASN A 355 22.88 13.58 -19.63
N GLY A 356 22.52 13.44 -20.89
CA GLY A 356 22.83 12.26 -21.71
C GLY A 356 21.92 11.05 -21.45
N GLU A 357 20.80 11.26 -20.81
CA GLU A 357 19.77 10.24 -20.59
C GLU A 357 18.41 10.72 -21.12
N ILE A 358 17.67 9.86 -21.80
CA ILE A 358 16.25 10.06 -22.02
C ILE A 358 15.58 10.00 -20.66
N VAL A 359 14.79 11.00 -20.29
CA VAL A 359 14.19 11.09 -18.95
C VAL A 359 12.67 11.02 -19.01
N ILE A 360 12.08 10.23 -18.14
CA ILE A 360 10.63 10.19 -17.91
C ILE A 360 10.37 10.89 -16.59
N ASN A 361 9.67 12.03 -16.65
CA ASN A 361 9.57 12.96 -15.53
C ASN A 361 8.29 12.79 -14.70
N SER A 362 7.30 12.07 -15.24
CA SER A 362 6.01 11.81 -14.57
C SER A 362 5.55 10.39 -14.91
N ASP A 363 4.56 9.91 -14.18
CA ASP A 363 3.87 8.68 -14.55
C ASP A 363 3.24 8.81 -15.94
N ILE A 364 3.38 7.75 -16.74
CA ILE A 364 2.89 7.69 -18.12
C ILE A 364 1.74 6.69 -18.20
N ASP A 365 0.56 7.17 -18.48
CA ASP A 365 -0.63 6.33 -18.70
C ASP A 365 -0.90 6.17 -20.20
N LEU A 366 -0.67 4.96 -20.72
CA LEU A 366 -0.88 4.58 -22.10
C LEU A 366 -2.13 3.69 -22.32
N THR A 367 -2.98 3.56 -21.30
CA THR A 367 -4.15 2.67 -21.37
C THR A 367 -5.16 3.06 -22.44
N ASP A 368 -5.26 4.35 -22.75
CA ASP A 368 -6.13 4.87 -23.84
C ASP A 368 -5.48 4.84 -25.22
N ALA A 369 -4.23 4.37 -25.34
CA ALA A 369 -3.49 4.33 -26.59
C ALA A 369 -3.01 2.90 -26.91
N PRO A 370 -3.91 1.93 -27.17
CA PRO A 370 -3.54 0.53 -27.32
C PRO A 370 -2.70 0.31 -28.58
N GLN A 371 -1.46 -0.12 -28.38
CA GLN A 371 -0.53 -0.53 -29.44
C GLN A 371 0.19 -1.79 -28.97
N SER A 372 0.41 -2.74 -29.88
CA SER A 372 1.16 -3.96 -29.55
C SER A 372 2.60 -3.68 -29.14
N ILE A 373 3.21 -2.68 -29.74
CA ILE A 373 4.51 -2.12 -29.41
C ILE A 373 4.47 -0.61 -29.65
N PHE A 374 4.85 0.17 -28.65
CA PHE A 374 4.91 1.63 -28.81
C PHE A 374 6.19 2.07 -29.51
N VAL A 375 7.33 1.55 -29.09
CA VAL A 375 8.63 1.90 -29.65
C VAL A 375 9.18 0.70 -30.44
N THR A 376 9.07 0.75 -31.76
CA THR A 376 9.49 -0.34 -32.69
C THR A 376 10.95 -0.20 -33.10
N GLY A 377 11.55 0.97 -32.95
CA GLY A 377 12.96 1.21 -33.22
C GLY A 377 13.87 0.63 -32.14
N THR A 378 15.16 0.57 -32.42
CA THR A 378 16.20 0.18 -31.43
C THR A 378 16.70 1.37 -30.67
N ILE A 379 16.78 1.26 -29.35
CA ILE A 379 17.33 2.30 -28.47
C ILE A 379 18.74 1.90 -28.03
N TYR A 380 19.68 2.82 -28.25
CA TYR A 380 21.09 2.73 -27.80
C TYR A 380 21.40 3.72 -26.68
N ASP A 381 20.51 4.69 -26.47
CA ASP A 381 20.66 5.76 -25.47
C ASP A 381 20.20 5.28 -24.11
N ASN A 382 20.75 5.94 -23.08
CA ASN A 382 20.33 5.69 -21.70
C ASN A 382 18.89 6.19 -21.50
N LEU A 383 18.10 5.42 -20.75
CA LEU A 383 16.72 5.75 -20.37
C LEU A 383 16.58 5.71 -18.85
N ASN A 384 16.21 6.84 -18.27
CA ASN A 384 15.97 6.95 -16.83
C ASN A 384 14.49 7.30 -16.55
N GLY A 385 13.77 6.36 -15.98
CA GLY A 385 12.39 6.55 -15.58
C GLY A 385 12.20 7.39 -14.33
N LYS A 386 13.28 7.73 -13.62
CA LYS A 386 13.25 8.49 -12.35
C LYS A 386 12.33 7.90 -11.26
N GLY A 387 11.95 6.64 -11.36
CA GLY A 387 11.02 5.96 -10.46
C GLY A 387 9.56 6.09 -10.85
N ASN A 388 9.28 6.72 -11.98
CA ASN A 388 7.92 6.84 -12.50
C ASN A 388 7.41 5.53 -13.10
N THR A 389 6.09 5.43 -13.22
CA THR A 389 5.37 4.25 -13.69
C THR A 389 4.93 4.44 -15.14
N ILE A 390 5.15 3.43 -15.98
CA ILE A 390 4.49 3.30 -17.28
C ILE A 390 3.35 2.32 -17.13
N THR A 391 2.12 2.78 -17.29
CA THR A 391 0.90 1.96 -17.22
C THR A 391 0.38 1.68 -18.61
N VAL A 392 0.11 0.40 -18.90
CA VAL A 392 -0.38 -0.06 -20.20
C VAL A 392 -1.60 -0.96 -20.06
N ASP A 393 -2.45 -0.98 -21.09
CA ASP A 393 -3.50 -1.98 -21.29
C ASP A 393 -3.48 -2.44 -22.74
N ILE A 394 -2.78 -3.56 -23.00
CA ILE A 394 -2.52 -4.05 -24.35
C ILE A 394 -3.22 -5.38 -24.54
N GLU A 395 -4.09 -5.47 -25.54
CA GLU A 395 -4.58 -6.73 -26.09
C GLU A 395 -4.19 -6.82 -27.56
N ALA A 396 -3.49 -7.87 -27.96
CA ALA A 396 -2.95 -8.03 -29.30
C ALA A 396 -3.02 -9.49 -29.78
N ASP A 397 -3.00 -9.69 -31.09
CA ASP A 397 -2.85 -11.00 -31.74
C ASP A 397 -1.83 -10.84 -32.88
N VAL A 398 -0.57 -10.54 -32.45
CA VAL A 398 0.55 -10.30 -33.36
C VAL A 398 1.81 -10.93 -32.85
N GLU A 399 2.85 -11.01 -33.66
CA GLU A 399 4.10 -11.70 -33.34
C GLU A 399 4.81 -11.08 -32.10
N PHE A 400 4.74 -9.77 -31.92
CA PHE A 400 5.48 -9.05 -30.88
C PHE A 400 4.56 -8.17 -30.04
N THR A 401 4.71 -8.24 -28.73
CA THR A 401 3.97 -7.39 -27.78
C THR A 401 4.83 -7.00 -26.61
N ALA A 402 5.09 -5.72 -26.47
CA ALA A 402 5.83 -5.11 -25.35
C ALA A 402 5.74 -3.58 -25.43
N ILE A 403 6.25 -2.86 -24.45
CA ILE A 403 6.36 -1.39 -24.54
C ILE A 403 7.43 -1.01 -25.58
N PHE A 404 8.59 -1.66 -25.55
CA PHE A 404 9.71 -1.44 -26.47
C PHE A 404 10.03 -2.70 -27.28
N MET A 405 10.47 -2.53 -28.52
CA MET A 405 10.95 -3.66 -29.31
C MET A 405 12.34 -4.09 -28.86
N ARG A 406 13.30 -3.16 -28.72
CA ARG A 406 14.69 -3.52 -28.52
C ARG A 406 15.52 -2.43 -27.84
N PHE A 407 16.35 -2.89 -26.90
CA PHE A 407 17.50 -2.13 -26.37
C PHE A 407 18.80 -2.82 -26.73
N GLU A 408 19.81 -2.07 -27.15
CA GLU A 408 21.17 -2.56 -27.39
C GLU A 408 22.22 -1.76 -26.63
N ALA A 409 23.34 -2.41 -26.31
CA ALA A 409 24.48 -1.73 -25.70
C ALA A 409 24.92 -0.49 -26.54
N PRO A 410 25.29 0.63 -25.92
CA PRO A 410 25.58 0.81 -24.48
C PRO A 410 24.38 1.24 -23.61
N ALA A 411 23.15 1.11 -24.05
CA ALA A 411 21.99 1.60 -23.33
C ALA A 411 21.94 1.12 -21.87
N VAL A 412 21.65 2.05 -20.96
CA VAL A 412 21.32 1.83 -19.55
C VAL A 412 19.88 2.24 -19.30
N VAL A 413 19.02 1.28 -19.01
CA VAL A 413 17.60 1.46 -18.73
C VAL A 413 17.40 1.33 -17.22
N LYS A 414 16.92 2.39 -16.58
CA LYS A 414 16.88 2.37 -15.11
C LYS A 414 15.70 3.09 -14.49
N ASN A 415 15.39 2.72 -13.25
CA ASN A 415 14.41 3.38 -12.37
C ASN A 415 13.03 3.47 -13.02
N ILE A 416 12.51 2.37 -13.53
CA ILE A 416 11.20 2.30 -14.19
C ILE A 416 10.31 1.33 -13.44
N ASN A 417 9.09 1.78 -13.15
CA ASN A 417 8.00 0.91 -12.73
C ASN A 417 7.07 0.64 -13.93
N LEU A 418 6.59 -0.59 -14.02
CA LEU A 418 5.66 -1.02 -15.06
C LEU A 418 4.39 -1.52 -14.40
N ALA A 419 3.23 -1.12 -14.92
CA ALA A 419 1.93 -1.52 -14.38
C ALA A 419 0.89 -1.77 -15.49
N GLY A 420 -0.21 -2.41 -15.13
CA GLY A 420 -1.33 -2.64 -16.03
C GLY A 420 -1.40 -4.05 -16.57
N THR A 421 -1.85 -4.22 -17.80
CA THR A 421 -2.07 -5.52 -18.43
C THR A 421 -1.46 -5.60 -19.83
N ILE A 422 -0.87 -6.75 -20.15
CA ILE A 422 -0.47 -7.10 -21.51
C ILE A 422 -0.99 -8.50 -21.81
N THR A 423 -1.88 -8.62 -22.78
CA THR A 423 -2.44 -9.88 -23.23
C THR A 423 -2.16 -10.08 -24.71
N ASN A 424 -1.52 -11.18 -25.07
CA ASN A 424 -1.38 -11.59 -26.46
C ASN A 424 -2.16 -12.89 -26.72
N LEU A 425 -3.01 -12.86 -27.74
CA LEU A 425 -3.90 -13.96 -28.13
C LEU A 425 -3.27 -14.88 -29.21
N GLY A 426 -2.08 -14.52 -29.68
CA GLY A 426 -1.36 -15.28 -30.71
C GLY A 426 -0.67 -16.53 -30.16
N HIS A 427 -0.41 -17.46 -31.07
CA HIS A 427 0.37 -18.68 -30.80
C HIS A 427 1.84 -18.47 -31.20
N ASP A 428 2.77 -18.99 -30.38
CA ASP A 428 4.23 -18.91 -30.63
C ASP A 428 4.78 -17.48 -30.77
N VAL A 429 4.20 -16.56 -30.06
CA VAL A 429 4.48 -15.12 -30.08
C VAL A 429 5.54 -14.71 -29.06
N LYS A 430 6.05 -13.50 -29.19
CA LYS A 430 7.03 -12.92 -28.29
C LYS A 430 6.36 -11.83 -27.46
N VAL A 431 6.29 -12.03 -26.17
CA VAL A 431 5.59 -11.17 -25.22
C VAL A 431 6.54 -10.78 -24.08
N ALA A 432 6.65 -9.49 -23.84
CA ALA A 432 7.42 -9.00 -22.71
C ALA A 432 6.75 -7.79 -22.05
N GLY A 433 7.06 -7.56 -20.79
CA GLY A 433 6.57 -6.39 -20.08
C GLY A 433 7.24 -5.11 -20.58
N LEU A 434 8.57 -5.07 -20.56
CA LEU A 434 9.32 -3.89 -20.99
C LEU A 434 9.75 -3.98 -22.46
N THR A 435 10.53 -5.01 -22.83
CA THR A 435 11.10 -5.10 -24.18
C THR A 435 11.16 -6.54 -24.70
N CYS A 436 10.84 -6.71 -25.99
CA CYS A 436 10.93 -8.02 -26.62
C CYS A 436 12.37 -8.52 -26.71
N TYR A 437 13.33 -7.63 -26.97
CA TYR A 437 14.74 -7.99 -27.16
C TYR A 437 15.68 -7.07 -26.40
N SER A 438 16.75 -7.67 -25.89
CA SER A 438 17.94 -6.96 -25.42
C SER A 438 19.17 -7.54 -26.09
N LYS A 439 20.17 -6.71 -26.36
CA LYS A 439 21.49 -7.14 -26.81
C LYS A 439 22.60 -6.44 -26.03
N GLY A 440 22.81 -6.91 -24.83
CA GLY A 440 23.85 -6.41 -23.96
C GLY A 440 23.55 -5.07 -23.27
N ALA A 441 22.32 -4.65 -23.22
CA ALA A 441 21.90 -3.46 -22.47
C ALA A 441 21.98 -3.72 -20.96
N THR A 442 22.01 -2.64 -20.20
CA THR A 442 21.96 -2.69 -18.73
C THR A 442 20.57 -2.29 -18.25
N PHE A 443 20.00 -3.07 -17.33
CA PHE A 443 18.72 -2.80 -16.68
C PHE A 443 18.94 -2.71 -15.17
N GLU A 444 18.55 -1.57 -14.58
CA GLU A 444 18.76 -1.29 -13.16
C GLU A 444 17.50 -0.73 -12.50
N ASN A 445 17.08 -1.29 -11.38
CA ASN A 445 15.90 -0.82 -10.64
C ASN A 445 14.63 -0.84 -11.52
N ILE A 446 14.38 -1.95 -12.19
CA ILE A 446 13.15 -2.14 -12.99
C ILE A 446 12.17 -2.97 -12.16
N HIS A 447 11.00 -2.43 -11.92
CA HIS A 447 9.93 -3.13 -11.21
C HIS A 447 8.73 -3.32 -12.14
N SER A 448 8.38 -4.58 -12.43
CA SER A 448 7.22 -4.94 -13.23
C SER A 448 6.07 -5.45 -12.35
N ASP A 449 4.94 -4.79 -12.41
CA ASP A 449 3.65 -5.25 -11.86
C ASP A 449 2.62 -5.46 -12.99
N ILE A 450 3.10 -5.69 -14.20
CA ILE A 450 2.23 -5.98 -15.33
C ILE A 450 1.66 -7.40 -15.20
N ALA A 451 0.34 -7.53 -15.25
CA ALA A 451 -0.30 -8.82 -15.47
C ALA A 451 -0.07 -9.25 -16.94
N LEU A 452 0.90 -10.14 -17.15
CA LEU A 452 1.38 -10.53 -18.46
C LEU A 452 0.77 -11.86 -18.88
N SER A 453 0.10 -11.89 -20.04
CA SER A 453 -0.61 -13.07 -20.53
C SER A 453 -0.29 -13.37 -21.99
N GLN A 454 -0.03 -14.65 -22.30
CA GLN A 454 0.00 -15.19 -23.65
C GLN A 454 -1.02 -16.33 -23.69
N LEU A 455 -2.15 -16.10 -24.36
CA LEU A 455 -3.33 -16.96 -24.31
C LEU A 455 -3.62 -17.68 -25.63
N GLY A 456 -2.78 -17.50 -26.64
CA GLY A 456 -2.96 -18.14 -27.94
C GLY A 456 -2.88 -19.64 -27.83
N THR A 457 -3.80 -20.32 -28.53
CA THR A 457 -3.88 -21.77 -28.65
C THR A 457 -3.71 -22.16 -30.10
N GLY A 458 -3.13 -23.33 -30.36
CA GLY A 458 -2.98 -23.79 -31.76
C GLY A 458 -2.17 -25.06 -31.88
N ALA A 459 -2.46 -25.85 -32.93
CA ALA A 459 -1.71 -27.03 -33.24
C ALA A 459 -0.39 -26.65 -33.94
N GLY A 460 0.72 -27.12 -33.40
CA GLY A 460 2.06 -26.91 -33.98
C GLY A 460 3.14 -26.89 -32.93
N THR A 461 4.37 -26.81 -33.41
CA THR A 461 5.55 -26.71 -32.50
C THR A 461 5.74 -25.26 -32.09
N SER A 462 5.74 -24.95 -30.83
CA SER A 462 6.24 -23.65 -30.35
C SER A 462 7.75 -23.58 -30.64
N SER A 463 8.13 -22.80 -31.66
CA SER A 463 9.50 -22.75 -32.15
C SER A 463 10.25 -21.48 -31.77
N GLY A 464 9.56 -20.41 -31.47
CA GLY A 464 10.14 -19.09 -31.20
C GLY A 464 9.43 -18.25 -30.16
N GLY A 465 8.40 -18.76 -29.50
CA GLY A 465 7.67 -17.99 -28.49
C GLY A 465 8.54 -17.63 -27.28
N LEU A 466 8.53 -16.36 -26.93
CA LEU A 466 9.30 -15.78 -25.81
C LEU A 466 8.35 -15.11 -24.84
N PHE A 467 8.64 -15.23 -23.54
CA PHE A 467 7.82 -14.64 -22.52
C PHE A 467 8.69 -14.25 -21.31
N GLY A 468 8.71 -12.96 -20.99
CA GLY A 468 9.43 -12.46 -19.81
C GLY A 468 8.85 -11.15 -19.31
N ALA A 469 8.72 -11.00 -18.00
CA ALA A 469 8.12 -9.79 -17.43
C ALA A 469 8.93 -8.51 -17.69
N ILE A 470 10.22 -8.62 -17.94
CA ILE A 470 11.07 -7.48 -18.31
C ILE A 470 11.59 -7.63 -19.73
N VAL A 471 12.27 -8.74 -20.04
CA VAL A 471 12.90 -8.98 -21.34
C VAL A 471 12.44 -10.31 -21.89
N GLY A 472 11.97 -10.33 -23.15
CA GLY A 472 11.64 -11.56 -23.84
C GLY A 472 12.89 -12.39 -24.16
N ASP A 473 13.92 -11.77 -24.73
CA ASP A 473 15.15 -12.42 -25.18
C ASP A 473 16.39 -11.56 -25.01
N GLU A 474 17.40 -12.07 -24.29
CA GLU A 474 18.71 -11.45 -24.14
C GLU A 474 19.73 -12.09 -25.08
N GLN A 475 20.21 -11.33 -26.05
CA GLN A 475 21.08 -11.75 -27.13
C GLN A 475 22.54 -11.27 -26.98
N GLY A 476 22.89 -10.69 -25.83
CA GLY A 476 24.20 -10.09 -25.58
C GLY A 476 24.70 -10.29 -24.16
N ASN A 477 25.71 -9.52 -23.79
CA ASN A 477 26.30 -9.51 -22.45
C ASN A 477 25.55 -8.54 -21.55
N GLY A 478 24.28 -8.80 -21.29
CA GLY A 478 23.39 -7.94 -20.53
C GLY A 478 23.78 -7.84 -19.04
N THR A 479 23.33 -6.78 -18.41
CA THR A 479 23.46 -6.57 -16.96
C THR A 479 22.09 -6.25 -16.38
N TYR A 480 21.70 -6.99 -15.35
CA TYR A 480 20.42 -6.80 -14.65
C TYR A 480 20.70 -6.63 -13.16
N ARG A 481 20.30 -5.51 -12.57
CA ARG A 481 20.47 -5.23 -11.15
C ARG A 481 19.18 -4.71 -10.54
N ASN A 482 18.80 -5.29 -9.41
CA ASN A 482 17.62 -4.86 -8.66
C ASN A 482 16.36 -4.81 -9.55
N CYS A 483 16.17 -5.88 -10.36
CA CYS A 483 15.03 -6.01 -11.26
C CYS A 483 14.02 -7.01 -10.69
N HIS A 484 12.77 -6.61 -10.58
CA HIS A 484 11.75 -7.39 -9.88
C HIS A 484 10.47 -7.53 -10.69
N ASN A 485 9.82 -8.67 -10.56
CA ASN A 485 8.46 -8.89 -11.05
C ASN A 485 7.51 -9.28 -9.91
N THR A 486 6.38 -8.60 -9.84
CA THR A 486 5.25 -8.89 -8.95
C THR A 486 3.95 -9.15 -9.73
N GLY A 487 3.93 -8.83 -11.03
CA GLY A 487 2.78 -9.01 -11.89
C GLY A 487 2.55 -10.47 -12.29
N ALA A 488 1.30 -10.92 -12.25
CA ALA A 488 0.91 -12.28 -12.54
C ALA A 488 1.25 -12.70 -13.99
N LEU A 489 1.66 -13.97 -14.17
CA LEU A 489 2.11 -14.51 -15.45
C LEU A 489 1.21 -15.66 -15.89
N VAL A 490 0.65 -15.58 -17.11
CA VAL A 490 -0.19 -16.64 -17.69
C VAL A 490 0.29 -16.99 -19.09
N VAL A 491 0.65 -18.26 -19.32
CA VAL A 491 1.26 -18.69 -20.60
C VAL A 491 0.69 -20.00 -21.09
N THR A 492 0.22 -20.02 -22.35
CA THR A 492 -0.36 -21.22 -22.98
C THR A 492 0.56 -21.87 -24.00
N SER A 493 1.41 -21.12 -24.74
CA SER A 493 2.14 -21.67 -25.89
C SER A 493 3.51 -21.03 -26.19
N ALA A 494 4.16 -20.37 -25.24
CA ALA A 494 5.52 -19.86 -25.46
C ALA A 494 6.59 -20.95 -25.25
N ARG A 495 7.70 -20.87 -25.98
CA ARG A 495 8.82 -21.81 -25.86
C ARG A 495 9.72 -21.52 -24.66
N TYR A 496 10.09 -20.26 -24.47
CA TYR A 496 10.97 -19.82 -23.38
C TYR A 496 10.22 -18.87 -22.47
N VAL A 497 10.04 -19.25 -21.22
CA VAL A 497 9.21 -18.53 -20.28
C VAL A 497 9.97 -18.29 -19.00
N GLY A 498 10.21 -17.03 -18.68
CA GLY A 498 10.85 -16.61 -17.44
C GLY A 498 10.06 -15.55 -16.69
N GLY A 499 10.14 -15.56 -15.38
CA GLY A 499 9.54 -14.54 -14.55
C GLY A 499 10.12 -13.14 -14.79
N LEU A 500 11.39 -13.07 -15.22
CA LEU A 500 12.04 -11.83 -15.63
C LEU A 500 12.50 -11.87 -17.08
N ILE A 501 13.22 -12.92 -17.48
CA ILE A 501 13.79 -13.06 -18.82
C ILE A 501 13.35 -14.38 -19.44
N GLY A 502 12.81 -14.33 -20.65
CA GLY A 502 12.38 -15.53 -21.38
C GLY A 502 13.56 -16.42 -21.78
N SER A 503 14.56 -15.88 -22.44
CA SER A 503 15.77 -16.61 -22.84
C SER A 503 17.03 -15.76 -22.82
N ILE A 504 18.16 -16.44 -22.61
CA ILE A 504 19.52 -15.93 -22.70
C ILE A 504 20.28 -16.83 -23.67
N TRP A 505 20.85 -16.25 -24.72
CA TRP A 505 21.42 -17.00 -25.84
C TRP A 505 22.89 -17.34 -25.71
N ASP A 506 23.34 -18.21 -26.61
CA ASP A 506 24.69 -18.77 -26.71
C ASP A 506 25.82 -17.72 -26.73
N ASN A 507 26.95 -18.10 -26.12
CA ASN A 507 28.19 -17.32 -26.09
C ASN A 507 28.10 -15.97 -25.43
N THR A 508 27.08 -15.76 -24.57
CA THR A 508 26.92 -14.53 -23.79
C THR A 508 27.48 -14.67 -22.39
N VAL A 509 28.03 -13.58 -21.86
CA VAL A 509 28.55 -13.47 -20.50
C VAL A 509 27.95 -12.24 -19.86
N GLY A 510 26.90 -12.41 -19.08
CA GLY A 510 26.21 -11.30 -18.44
C GLY A 510 26.16 -11.45 -16.92
N VAL A 511 25.47 -10.50 -16.29
CA VAL A 511 25.33 -10.45 -14.83
C VAL A 511 23.88 -10.20 -14.45
N MET A 512 23.39 -10.96 -13.47
CA MET A 512 22.12 -10.72 -12.82
C MET A 512 22.32 -10.70 -11.30
N GLU A 513 22.01 -9.56 -10.67
CA GLU A 513 22.22 -9.34 -9.23
C GLU A 513 20.97 -8.77 -8.58
N ASP A 514 20.64 -9.29 -7.38
CA ASP A 514 19.55 -8.78 -6.55
C ASP A 514 18.19 -8.74 -7.28
N CYS A 515 17.97 -9.69 -8.22
CA CYS A 515 16.77 -9.74 -9.05
C CYS A 515 15.78 -10.81 -8.56
N SER A 516 14.49 -10.58 -8.71
CA SER A 516 13.49 -11.53 -8.22
C SER A 516 12.20 -11.59 -9.03
N ASN A 517 11.59 -12.76 -9.03
CA ASN A 517 10.19 -12.94 -9.35
C ASN A 517 9.44 -13.41 -8.11
N THR A 518 8.37 -12.69 -7.75
CA THR A 518 7.49 -13.07 -6.63
C THR A 518 6.08 -13.43 -7.09
N ALA A 519 5.80 -13.24 -8.36
CA ALA A 519 4.52 -13.54 -8.96
C ALA A 519 4.38 -15.01 -9.32
N ASP A 520 3.18 -15.52 -9.19
CA ASP A 520 2.82 -16.85 -9.66
C ASP A 520 2.82 -16.90 -11.19
N MET A 521 3.33 -18.01 -11.72
CA MET A 521 3.25 -18.35 -13.13
C MET A 521 2.24 -19.47 -13.32
N THR A 522 1.21 -19.21 -14.12
CA THR A 522 0.18 -20.19 -14.49
C THR A 522 0.32 -20.58 -15.95
N CYS A 523 0.49 -21.85 -16.20
CA CYS A 523 0.69 -22.38 -17.53
C CYS A 523 -0.39 -23.42 -17.87
N PRO A 524 -1.60 -22.97 -18.29
CA PRO A 524 -2.69 -23.86 -18.68
C PRO A 524 -2.49 -24.28 -20.14
N PHE A 525 -1.54 -25.20 -20.36
CA PHE A 525 -1.17 -25.62 -21.71
C PHE A 525 -2.31 -26.24 -22.49
N ASP A 526 -2.32 -25.94 -23.78
CA ASP A 526 -3.15 -26.61 -24.76
C ASP A 526 -2.46 -27.90 -25.21
N ASP A 527 -3.14 -29.05 -25.07
CA ASP A 527 -2.64 -30.36 -25.50
C ASP A 527 -2.41 -30.46 -27.03
N THR A 528 -2.84 -29.46 -27.81
CA THR A 528 -2.60 -29.40 -29.27
C THR A 528 -1.26 -28.76 -29.61
N CYS A 529 -0.60 -28.05 -28.69
CA CYS A 529 0.69 -27.42 -28.91
C CYS A 529 1.83 -28.40 -28.57
N ASP A 530 2.81 -28.55 -29.45
CA ASP A 530 4.03 -29.30 -29.17
C ASP A 530 5.02 -28.44 -28.38
N MET A 531 5.02 -28.67 -27.07
CA MET A 531 5.91 -27.97 -26.11
C MET A 531 7.22 -28.74 -25.84
N SER A 532 7.58 -29.74 -26.66
CA SER A 532 8.74 -30.63 -26.43
C SER A 532 10.09 -29.89 -26.36
N LYS A 533 10.14 -28.64 -26.76
CA LYS A 533 11.30 -27.73 -26.63
C LYS A 533 11.13 -26.65 -25.58
N GLY A 534 10.01 -26.62 -24.88
CA GLY A 534 9.69 -25.58 -23.86
C GLY A 534 10.65 -25.61 -22.67
N GLN A 535 11.03 -24.42 -22.18
CA GLN A 535 11.91 -24.24 -21.02
C GLN A 535 11.35 -23.12 -20.18
N TYR A 536 11.01 -23.44 -18.94
CA TYR A 536 10.27 -22.55 -18.05
C TYR A 536 10.98 -22.40 -16.70
N GLY A 537 11.15 -21.16 -16.26
CA GLY A 537 11.76 -20.84 -14.98
C GLY A 537 11.15 -19.65 -14.29
N GLY A 538 11.14 -19.68 -12.98
CA GLY A 538 10.57 -18.59 -12.17
C GLY A 538 11.30 -17.26 -12.35
N VAL A 539 12.59 -17.26 -12.68
CA VAL A 539 13.39 -16.08 -12.99
C VAL A 539 13.76 -16.04 -14.47
N VAL A 540 14.40 -17.09 -14.97
CA VAL A 540 14.87 -17.20 -16.37
C VAL A 540 14.32 -18.46 -16.99
N GLY A 541 13.69 -18.35 -18.16
CA GLY A 541 13.17 -19.51 -18.86
C GLY A 541 14.29 -20.41 -19.36
N ALA A 542 15.25 -19.87 -20.08
CA ALA A 542 16.37 -20.61 -20.63
C ALA A 542 17.68 -19.84 -20.58
N THR A 543 18.74 -20.50 -20.10
CA THR A 543 20.14 -20.09 -20.27
C THR A 543 20.76 -21.01 -21.30
N ILE A 544 20.74 -20.63 -22.59
CA ILE A 544 21.16 -21.50 -23.67
C ILE A 544 22.63 -21.28 -23.98
N GLY A 545 23.50 -22.20 -23.59
CA GLY A 545 24.92 -22.11 -23.91
C GLY A 545 25.63 -20.84 -23.43
N SER A 546 25.24 -20.34 -22.29
CA SER A 546 25.73 -19.06 -21.74
C SER A 546 26.54 -19.23 -20.47
N ASN A 547 27.41 -18.28 -20.14
CA ASN A 547 28.19 -18.27 -18.92
C ASN A 547 27.90 -17.00 -18.09
N TRP A 548 26.65 -16.88 -17.67
CA TRP A 548 26.18 -15.75 -16.88
C TRP A 548 26.49 -15.94 -15.39
N ASN A 549 26.56 -14.81 -14.68
CA ASN A 549 26.73 -14.79 -13.24
C ASN A 549 25.42 -14.30 -12.60
N PHE A 550 24.82 -15.16 -11.79
CA PHE A 550 23.62 -14.88 -11.02
C PHE A 550 24.00 -14.78 -9.54
N SER A 551 23.70 -13.68 -8.88
CA SER A 551 23.96 -13.53 -7.45
C SER A 551 22.79 -12.92 -6.72
N ARG A 552 22.42 -13.50 -5.58
CA ARG A 552 21.32 -13.05 -4.71
C ARG A 552 19.97 -12.91 -5.43
N CYS A 553 19.78 -13.69 -6.47
CA CYS A 553 18.54 -13.71 -7.24
C CYS A 553 17.60 -14.80 -6.73
N PHE A 554 16.29 -14.56 -6.82
CA PHE A 554 15.36 -15.55 -6.30
C PHE A 554 13.98 -15.56 -6.98
N ASN A 555 13.31 -16.70 -6.84
CA ASN A 555 11.91 -16.87 -7.13
C ASN A 555 11.13 -17.27 -5.89
N THR A 556 10.00 -16.62 -5.64
CA THR A 556 9.04 -17.02 -4.59
C THR A 556 7.66 -17.35 -5.16
N GLY A 557 7.40 -16.97 -6.40
CA GLY A 557 6.17 -17.30 -7.09
C GLY A 557 6.06 -18.78 -7.44
N ASN A 558 4.87 -19.33 -7.38
CA ASN A 558 4.60 -20.70 -7.77
C ASN A 558 4.59 -20.83 -9.29
N ILE A 559 5.05 -21.97 -9.79
CA ILE A 559 4.90 -22.38 -11.18
C ILE A 559 3.85 -23.49 -11.24
N ASN A 560 2.65 -23.14 -11.63
CA ASN A 560 1.50 -24.03 -11.74
C ASN A 560 1.24 -24.32 -13.22
N TYR A 561 1.33 -25.58 -13.62
CA TYR A 561 1.10 -25.96 -15.01
C TYR A 561 0.17 -27.17 -15.13
N THR A 562 -0.43 -27.30 -16.31
CA THR A 562 -1.34 -28.40 -16.62
C THR A 562 -0.86 -29.09 -17.88
N LEU A 563 -0.26 -30.28 -17.77
CA LEU A 563 0.23 -31.05 -18.90
C LEU A 563 -0.10 -32.51 -18.77
N ASP A 564 -0.74 -33.07 -19.80
CA ASP A 564 -1.01 -34.52 -19.86
C ASP A 564 0.01 -35.27 -20.72
N ASN A 565 0.22 -34.86 -21.97
CA ASN A 565 0.81 -35.75 -22.97
C ASN A 565 2.03 -35.22 -23.74
N GLN A 566 2.28 -33.92 -23.74
CA GLN A 566 3.37 -33.32 -24.52
C GLN A 566 4.40 -32.69 -23.58
N GLY A 567 5.64 -33.08 -23.71
CA GLY A 567 6.63 -32.69 -22.74
C GLY A 567 7.18 -31.31 -22.94
N ILE A 568 6.99 -30.41 -22.00
CA ILE A 568 7.94 -29.31 -21.81
C ILE A 568 9.30 -29.95 -21.52
N ARG A 569 10.35 -29.44 -22.16
CA ARG A 569 11.69 -30.02 -22.03
C ARG A 569 12.26 -29.85 -20.63
N ALA A 570 12.09 -28.67 -20.02
CA ALA A 570 12.61 -28.37 -18.70
C ALA A 570 11.76 -27.32 -17.94
N ILE A 571 11.54 -27.58 -16.65
CA ILE A 571 10.87 -26.65 -15.76
C ILE A 571 11.68 -26.55 -14.48
N GLY A 572 12.06 -25.35 -14.08
CA GLY A 572 12.74 -25.10 -12.80
C GLY A 572 12.14 -23.94 -12.04
N GLY A 573 12.10 -24.02 -10.75
CA GLY A 573 11.58 -22.95 -9.91
C GLY A 573 12.35 -21.64 -10.08
N PHE A 574 13.65 -21.69 -10.34
CA PHE A 574 14.49 -20.54 -10.68
C PHE A 574 14.70 -20.44 -12.20
N ALA A 575 15.21 -21.47 -12.84
CA ALA A 575 15.48 -21.48 -14.27
C ALA A 575 15.12 -22.82 -14.94
N GLY A 576 14.55 -22.75 -16.15
CA GLY A 576 14.23 -23.96 -16.91
C GLY A 576 15.48 -24.71 -17.32
N THR A 577 16.46 -24.05 -17.92
CA THR A 577 17.82 -24.54 -18.10
C THR A 577 18.81 -23.74 -17.30
N VAL A 578 19.84 -24.41 -16.81
CA VAL A 578 20.81 -23.83 -15.87
C VAL A 578 22.24 -24.03 -16.36
N PHE A 579 22.80 -22.97 -16.95
CA PHE A 579 24.22 -22.84 -17.29
C PHE A 579 24.74 -21.52 -16.68
N GLY A 580 26.02 -21.47 -16.34
CA GLY A 580 26.66 -20.33 -15.70
C GLY A 580 26.84 -20.46 -14.20
N ASN A 581 27.07 -19.37 -13.52
CA ASN A 581 27.44 -19.31 -12.12
C ASN A 581 26.29 -18.76 -11.28
N TYR A 582 25.90 -19.47 -10.24
CA TYR A 582 24.82 -19.13 -9.34
C TYR A 582 25.36 -19.04 -7.91
N GLU A 583 25.30 -17.87 -7.28
CA GLU A 583 25.72 -17.67 -5.89
C GLU A 583 24.59 -17.05 -5.08
N ASP A 584 24.27 -17.63 -3.92
CA ASP A 584 23.24 -17.16 -3.01
C ASP A 584 21.84 -17.01 -3.65
N CYS A 585 21.56 -17.84 -4.68
CA CYS A 585 20.30 -17.81 -5.42
C CYS A 585 19.33 -18.89 -4.89
N TYR A 586 18.03 -18.61 -4.95
CA TYR A 586 17.08 -19.59 -4.42
C TYR A 586 15.70 -19.58 -5.09
N ASN A 587 14.98 -20.68 -4.84
CA ASN A 587 13.56 -20.78 -5.10
C ASN A 587 12.80 -21.18 -3.83
N THR A 588 11.69 -20.52 -3.55
CA THR A 588 10.75 -20.93 -2.49
C THR A 588 9.35 -21.21 -3.02
N GLY A 589 9.07 -20.85 -4.27
CA GLY A 589 7.83 -21.15 -4.95
C GLY A 589 7.70 -22.63 -5.29
N ASN A 590 6.50 -23.16 -5.29
CA ASN A 590 6.24 -24.52 -5.68
C ASN A 590 6.28 -24.68 -7.19
N VAL A 591 6.72 -25.87 -7.65
CA VAL A 591 6.70 -26.27 -9.06
C VAL A 591 5.74 -27.45 -9.20
N VAL A 592 4.53 -27.20 -9.69
CA VAL A 592 3.42 -28.17 -9.58
C VAL A 592 2.71 -28.38 -10.90
N ASN A 593 2.64 -29.64 -11.32
CA ASN A 593 1.72 -30.08 -12.34
C ASN A 593 0.33 -30.35 -11.72
N THR A 594 -0.65 -29.54 -12.07
CA THR A 594 -1.99 -29.60 -11.48
C THR A 594 -2.92 -30.64 -12.15
N LYS A 595 -2.53 -31.19 -13.28
CA LYS A 595 -3.35 -32.15 -14.07
C LYS A 595 -2.96 -33.62 -13.85
N GLY A 596 -1.84 -33.88 -13.19
CA GLY A 596 -1.15 -35.15 -13.11
C GLY A 596 -1.97 -36.41 -12.98
N THR A 597 -2.28 -37.10 -14.06
CA THR A 597 -2.89 -38.41 -13.95
C THR A 597 -2.36 -39.48 -14.86
N ASP A 598 -2.01 -39.32 -16.13
CA ASP A 598 -1.86 -40.50 -16.98
C ASP A 598 -0.89 -40.43 -18.15
N ALA A 599 0.04 -39.47 -18.16
CA ALA A 599 0.89 -39.26 -19.35
C ALA A 599 2.05 -40.25 -19.45
N HIS A 600 1.85 -41.27 -20.19
CA HIS A 600 2.86 -42.31 -20.49
C HIS A 600 4.05 -41.85 -21.35
N LYS A 601 4.18 -40.58 -21.69
CA LYS A 601 5.14 -40.15 -22.75
C LYS A 601 5.93 -38.89 -22.44
N ALA A 602 5.81 -38.29 -21.29
CA ALA A 602 6.46 -37.01 -21.05
C ALA A 602 7.92 -37.21 -20.66
N THR A 603 8.84 -36.75 -21.51
CA THR A 603 10.28 -36.69 -21.17
C THR A 603 10.63 -35.32 -20.57
N ARG A 604 9.90 -34.89 -19.58
CA ARG A 604 10.17 -33.63 -18.90
C ARG A 604 11.29 -33.79 -17.87
N ARG A 605 11.87 -32.65 -17.53
CA ARG A 605 12.87 -32.50 -16.50
C ARG A 605 12.43 -31.40 -15.57
N VAL A 606 12.13 -31.74 -14.35
CA VAL A 606 11.52 -30.80 -13.40
C VAL A 606 12.37 -30.73 -12.14
N GLY A 607 12.75 -29.53 -11.77
CA GLY A 607 13.50 -29.28 -10.55
C GLY A 607 12.99 -28.06 -9.77
N GLY A 608 13.19 -28.08 -8.49
CA GLY A 608 12.75 -26.97 -7.63
C GLY A 608 13.56 -25.69 -7.86
N PHE A 609 14.86 -25.81 -8.21
CA PHE A 609 15.70 -24.69 -8.63
C PHE A 609 15.88 -24.71 -10.16
N GLY A 610 16.46 -25.76 -10.72
CA GLY A 610 16.74 -25.89 -12.14
C GLY A 610 16.06 -27.09 -12.77
N GLY A 611 15.49 -26.92 -13.98
CA GLY A 611 14.88 -28.03 -14.72
C GLY A 611 15.94 -28.96 -15.28
N ALA A 612 16.85 -28.42 -16.09
CA ALA A 612 17.87 -29.21 -16.76
C ALA A 612 19.15 -28.45 -17.14
N SER A 613 20.24 -29.18 -17.29
CA SER A 613 21.34 -28.84 -18.18
C SER A 613 21.55 -30.02 -19.16
N TRP A 614 22.07 -29.77 -20.35
CA TRP A 614 22.34 -30.83 -21.32
C TRP A 614 23.68 -30.75 -21.96
N LYS A 615 24.14 -31.95 -22.34
CA LYS A 615 25.50 -32.18 -22.83
C LYS A 615 25.85 -31.49 -24.15
N ASP A 616 24.87 -31.05 -24.92
CA ASP A 616 25.12 -30.56 -26.29
C ASP A 616 25.56 -29.11 -26.35
N CYS A 617 25.57 -28.38 -25.21
CA CYS A 617 25.83 -26.96 -25.17
C CYS A 617 27.29 -26.57 -24.84
N GLY A 618 28.13 -27.52 -24.33
CA GLY A 618 29.52 -27.22 -23.97
C GLY A 618 29.68 -26.29 -22.75
N TYR A 619 28.61 -26.03 -22.00
CA TYR A 619 28.56 -25.19 -20.80
C TYR A 619 28.09 -25.99 -19.60
N VAL A 620 28.46 -25.54 -18.41
CA VAL A 620 28.06 -26.16 -17.16
C VAL A 620 27.45 -25.16 -16.19
N GLY A 621 26.76 -25.67 -15.17
CA GLY A 621 26.26 -24.86 -14.06
C GLY A 621 27.14 -24.98 -12.83
N HIS A 622 27.48 -23.85 -12.20
CA HIS A 622 28.19 -23.79 -10.93
C HIS A 622 27.29 -23.15 -9.89
N PHE A 623 26.95 -23.89 -8.85
CA PHE A 623 25.99 -23.47 -7.82
C PHE A 623 26.69 -23.40 -6.48
N LYS A 624 26.59 -22.25 -5.81
CA LYS A 624 27.15 -22.05 -4.48
C LYS A 624 26.11 -21.39 -3.56
N ASN A 625 25.88 -21.98 -2.40
CA ASN A 625 24.91 -21.53 -1.41
C ASN A 625 23.49 -21.40 -1.98
N CYS A 626 23.16 -22.16 -3.02
CA CYS A 626 21.85 -22.09 -3.66
C CYS A 626 20.87 -23.09 -3.05
N TYR A 627 19.58 -22.75 -3.06
CA TYR A 627 18.63 -23.68 -2.46
C TYR A 627 17.24 -23.65 -3.07
N ASN A 628 16.50 -24.73 -2.81
CA ASN A 628 15.06 -24.80 -3.02
C ASN A 628 14.34 -25.17 -1.72
N THR A 629 13.25 -24.48 -1.43
CA THR A 629 12.33 -24.82 -0.33
C THR A 629 10.90 -25.07 -0.82
N GLY A 630 10.62 -24.75 -2.08
CA GLY A 630 9.32 -25.02 -2.71
C GLY A 630 9.15 -26.50 -3.01
N ASN A 631 7.92 -26.98 -2.95
CA ASN A 631 7.60 -28.35 -3.30
C ASN A 631 7.64 -28.55 -4.82
N VAL A 632 8.06 -29.75 -5.22
CA VAL A 632 8.12 -30.16 -6.64
C VAL A 632 7.19 -31.35 -6.84
N SER A 633 6.25 -31.22 -7.75
CA SER A 633 5.28 -32.29 -8.02
C SER A 633 4.98 -32.42 -9.52
N ASP A 634 5.27 -33.58 -10.08
CA ASP A 634 4.98 -33.87 -11.51
C ASP A 634 4.83 -35.39 -11.77
N VAL A 635 4.47 -35.69 -13.00
CA VAL A 635 4.34 -37.06 -13.59
C VAL A 635 5.36 -37.28 -14.70
N THR A 636 6.63 -36.98 -14.48
CA THR A 636 7.66 -36.98 -15.55
C THR A 636 8.82 -37.95 -15.27
N ASN A 637 9.73 -38.06 -16.24
CA ASN A 637 10.88 -38.98 -16.14
C ASN A 637 11.86 -38.55 -15.06
N PHE A 638 12.17 -37.25 -14.95
CA PHE A 638 13.21 -36.76 -14.06
C PHE A 638 12.71 -35.64 -13.16
N ILE A 639 12.66 -35.88 -11.87
CA ILE A 639 12.19 -34.93 -10.87
C ILE A 639 13.25 -34.78 -9.79
N GLY A 640 13.69 -33.56 -9.51
CA GLY A 640 14.63 -33.28 -8.42
C GLY A 640 14.14 -32.11 -7.56
N GLY A 641 14.41 -32.16 -6.30
CA GLY A 641 14.08 -31.06 -5.40
C GLY A 641 14.90 -29.79 -5.71
N PHE A 642 16.13 -29.94 -6.17
CA PHE A 642 16.98 -28.85 -6.65
C PHE A 642 17.08 -28.85 -8.18
N ILE A 643 17.51 -29.95 -8.80
CA ILE A 643 17.67 -30.06 -10.26
C ILE A 643 17.03 -31.33 -10.82
N GLY A 644 16.26 -31.20 -11.93
CA GLY A 644 15.64 -32.35 -12.58
C GLY A 644 16.68 -33.28 -13.20
N ILE A 645 17.54 -32.75 -14.06
CA ILE A 645 18.65 -33.48 -14.67
C ILE A 645 19.86 -32.59 -14.93
N ALA A 646 21.05 -33.06 -14.66
CA ALA A 646 22.28 -32.43 -15.09
C ALA A 646 23.09 -33.41 -15.95
N GLU A 647 23.32 -33.00 -17.20
CA GLU A 647 24.12 -33.73 -18.18
C GLU A 647 25.23 -32.83 -18.69
N ASN A 648 26.44 -33.38 -18.79
CA ASN A 648 27.56 -32.69 -19.42
C ASN A 648 28.13 -33.55 -20.59
N GLY A 649 28.55 -32.89 -21.67
CA GLY A 649 29.18 -33.54 -22.81
C GLY A 649 30.70 -33.68 -22.71
N ASP A 650 31.32 -32.90 -21.83
CA ASP A 650 32.76 -32.86 -21.63
C ASP A 650 33.15 -33.59 -20.34
N ALA A 651 34.03 -34.58 -20.43
CA ALA A 651 34.46 -35.38 -19.31
C ALA A 651 35.45 -34.66 -18.35
N GLU A 652 35.87 -33.46 -18.67
CA GLU A 652 36.84 -32.68 -17.90
C GLU A 652 36.22 -31.49 -17.14
N ILE A 653 34.96 -31.10 -17.45
CA ILE A 653 34.31 -29.94 -16.86
C ILE A 653 33.12 -30.38 -16.01
N TYR A 654 33.13 -30.03 -14.74
CA TYR A 654 32.11 -30.44 -13.78
C TYR A 654 30.98 -29.42 -13.63
N HIS A 655 29.72 -29.88 -13.63
CA HIS A 655 28.68 -29.18 -12.88
C HIS A 655 29.01 -29.25 -11.39
N THR A 656 29.06 -28.12 -10.71
CA THR A 656 29.42 -28.07 -9.29
C THR A 656 28.28 -27.53 -8.43
N TYR A 657 28.06 -28.20 -7.32
CA TYR A 657 27.08 -27.82 -6.32
C TYR A 657 27.78 -27.75 -4.97
N GLU A 658 27.99 -26.55 -4.46
CA GLU A 658 28.63 -26.29 -3.17
C GLU A 658 27.66 -25.67 -2.17
N ASN A 659 27.52 -26.31 -1.00
CA ASN A 659 26.62 -25.82 0.06
C ASN A 659 25.15 -25.63 -0.39
N CYS A 660 24.71 -26.42 -1.37
CA CYS A 660 23.37 -26.32 -1.90
C CYS A 660 22.40 -27.25 -1.18
N TYR A 661 21.11 -26.85 -1.09
CA TYR A 661 20.16 -27.72 -0.43
C TYR A 661 18.75 -27.68 -1.02
N ASN A 662 18.00 -28.75 -0.75
CA ASN A 662 16.55 -28.81 -0.92
C ASN A 662 15.88 -29.12 0.42
N SER A 663 14.82 -28.40 0.73
CA SER A 663 13.92 -28.70 1.85
C SER A 663 12.45 -28.86 1.42
N GLY A 664 12.14 -28.54 0.16
CA GLY A 664 10.83 -28.81 -0.41
C GLY A 664 10.59 -30.27 -0.68
N ASN A 665 9.37 -30.73 -0.56
CA ASN A 665 8.99 -32.11 -0.86
C ASN A 665 9.06 -32.37 -2.37
N VAL A 666 9.49 -33.56 -2.73
CA VAL A 666 9.52 -34.04 -4.12
C VAL A 666 8.47 -35.13 -4.27
N THR A 667 7.50 -34.92 -5.15
CA THR A 667 6.41 -35.85 -5.35
C THR A 667 6.32 -36.27 -6.82
N SER A 668 6.43 -37.58 -7.07
CA SER A 668 6.10 -38.15 -8.37
C SER A 668 4.65 -38.64 -8.36
N LEU A 669 3.79 -37.95 -9.15
CA LEU A 669 2.36 -38.26 -9.22
C LEU A 669 2.01 -39.36 -10.24
N SER A 670 3.02 -39.97 -10.90
CA SER A 670 2.81 -40.99 -11.93
C SER A 670 2.15 -42.24 -11.36
N LYS A 671 0.94 -42.57 -11.79
CA LYS A 671 0.26 -43.80 -11.41
C LYS A 671 0.85 -45.05 -12.04
N TYR A 672 1.60 -44.91 -13.12
CA TYR A 672 2.10 -46.01 -13.93
C TYR A 672 3.61 -46.18 -13.87
N GLY A 673 4.26 -45.46 -12.95
CA GLY A 673 5.70 -45.57 -12.80
C GLY A 673 6.52 -45.09 -14.00
N VAL A 674 6.04 -44.06 -14.72
CA VAL A 674 6.78 -43.47 -15.84
C VAL A 674 7.97 -42.65 -15.40
N SER A 675 8.08 -42.23 -14.15
CA SER A 675 9.29 -41.56 -13.63
C SER A 675 10.49 -42.51 -13.70
N ASP A 676 11.51 -42.16 -14.48
CA ASP A 676 12.77 -42.91 -14.54
C ASP A 676 13.57 -42.70 -13.28
N ALA A 677 13.66 -41.42 -12.81
CA ALA A 677 14.40 -41.12 -11.59
C ALA A 677 13.82 -39.88 -10.88
N PHE A 678 13.66 -39.99 -9.58
CA PHE A 678 13.36 -38.81 -8.75
C PHE A 678 14.22 -38.78 -7.49
N GLY A 679 14.66 -37.61 -7.09
CA GLY A 679 15.56 -37.46 -5.95
C GLY A 679 15.30 -36.18 -5.18
N GLY A 680 15.62 -36.20 -3.91
CA GLY A 680 15.41 -35.03 -3.05
C GLY A 680 16.23 -33.82 -3.44
N PHE A 681 17.41 -34.00 -4.01
CA PHE A 681 18.24 -32.95 -4.57
C PHE A 681 18.21 -33.01 -6.11
N ALA A 682 18.60 -34.12 -6.70
CA ALA A 682 18.68 -34.27 -8.15
C ALA A 682 17.88 -35.49 -8.63
N GLY A 683 17.11 -35.36 -9.73
CA GLY A 683 16.48 -36.50 -10.37
C GLY A 683 17.54 -37.40 -10.98
N THR A 684 18.37 -36.84 -11.88
CA THR A 684 19.49 -37.57 -12.50
C THR A 684 20.72 -36.66 -12.66
N LEU A 685 21.88 -37.25 -12.41
CA LEU A 685 23.18 -36.64 -12.68
C LEU A 685 23.94 -37.56 -13.67
N TYR A 686 24.28 -37.03 -14.83
CA TYR A 686 25.01 -37.68 -15.88
C TYR A 686 26.30 -36.91 -16.18
N ASN A 687 27.39 -37.63 -16.35
CA ASN A 687 28.71 -37.11 -16.69
C ASN A 687 29.13 -35.97 -15.75
N VAL A 688 30.24 -36.10 -15.18
CA VAL A 688 31.01 -35.07 -14.48
C VAL A 688 30.18 -34.09 -13.62
N ASN A 689 29.62 -34.58 -12.50
CA ASN A 689 28.93 -33.77 -11.50
C ASN A 689 29.62 -33.87 -10.14
N LEU A 690 29.81 -32.77 -9.46
CA LEU A 690 30.38 -32.66 -8.13
C LEU A 690 29.40 -32.05 -7.14
N LEU A 691 28.95 -32.81 -6.17
CA LEU A 691 28.16 -32.34 -5.03
C LEU A 691 29.08 -32.28 -3.79
N GLN A 692 29.24 -31.09 -3.22
CA GLN A 692 30.00 -30.82 -2.01
C GLN A 692 29.14 -30.18 -0.94
N ASN A 693 29.03 -30.84 0.22
CA ASN A 693 28.24 -30.33 1.34
C ASN A 693 26.76 -29.99 0.97
N CYS A 694 26.17 -30.81 0.11
CA CYS A 694 24.77 -30.61 -0.32
C CYS A 694 23.80 -31.42 0.55
N LYS A 695 22.57 -30.91 0.70
CA LYS A 695 21.59 -31.51 1.61
C LYS A 695 20.22 -31.66 0.98
N ASN A 696 19.51 -32.70 1.41
CA ASN A 696 18.07 -32.80 1.28
C ASN A 696 17.42 -33.02 2.64
N SER A 697 16.39 -32.26 2.95
CA SER A 697 15.53 -32.50 4.11
C SER A 697 14.05 -32.64 3.74
N GLY A 698 13.69 -32.38 2.48
CA GLY A 698 12.35 -32.62 1.98
C GLY A 698 12.06 -34.11 1.80
N LYS A 699 10.79 -34.47 1.95
CA LYS A 699 10.32 -35.84 1.65
C LYS A 699 10.40 -36.09 0.15
N VAL A 700 10.76 -37.32 -0.20
CA VAL A 700 10.79 -37.83 -1.58
C VAL A 700 9.76 -38.94 -1.68
N VAL A 701 8.67 -38.70 -2.39
CA VAL A 701 7.48 -39.57 -2.36
C VAL A 701 6.97 -39.83 -3.77
N GLY A 702 6.63 -41.06 -4.05
CA GLY A 702 5.90 -41.35 -5.28
C GLY A 702 6.11 -42.72 -5.86
N TYR A 703 5.82 -42.85 -7.13
CA TYR A 703 5.97 -44.05 -7.91
C TYR A 703 7.13 -43.87 -8.89
N THR A 704 7.95 -44.88 -9.02
CA THR A 704 9.06 -44.90 -9.99
C THR A 704 9.04 -46.13 -10.83
N ARG A 705 9.48 -45.97 -12.05
CA ARG A 705 9.81 -47.08 -12.94
C ARG A 705 11.20 -47.66 -12.66
N ARG A 706 12.14 -46.80 -12.20
CA ARG A 706 13.52 -47.18 -11.97
C ARG A 706 14.02 -46.82 -10.59
N THR A 707 14.19 -45.56 -10.28
CA THR A 707 14.97 -45.16 -9.11
C THR A 707 14.38 -43.98 -8.33
N ALA A 708 14.52 -44.03 -7.00
CA ALA A 708 14.29 -42.95 -6.09
C ALA A 708 15.49 -42.78 -5.15
N GLY A 709 15.91 -41.57 -4.89
CA GLY A 709 17.01 -41.31 -3.97
C GLY A 709 16.77 -40.15 -3.04
N GLY A 710 17.28 -40.23 -1.83
CA GLY A 710 17.18 -39.14 -0.86
C GLY A 710 17.87 -37.87 -1.32
N LEU A 711 19.04 -38.00 -1.93
CA LEU A 711 19.72 -36.94 -2.65
C LEU A 711 19.54 -37.08 -4.16
N VAL A 712 20.00 -38.16 -4.74
CA VAL A 712 20.08 -38.37 -6.18
C VAL A 712 19.29 -39.60 -6.59
N GLY A 713 18.34 -39.48 -7.49
CA GLY A 713 17.59 -40.59 -8.03
C GLY A 713 18.49 -41.54 -8.83
N ARG A 714 19.24 -40.96 -9.79
CA ARG A 714 20.21 -41.73 -10.63
C ARG A 714 21.50 -40.95 -10.79
N ALA A 715 22.62 -41.62 -10.59
CA ALA A 715 23.94 -41.10 -10.90
C ALA A 715 24.61 -41.97 -11.95
N ALA A 716 25.27 -41.39 -12.95
CA ALA A 716 26.00 -42.11 -13.98
C ALA A 716 27.20 -41.30 -14.48
N ASP A 717 28.33 -41.95 -14.75
CA ASP A 717 29.52 -41.38 -15.34
C ASP A 717 30.16 -40.22 -14.57
N HIS A 718 31.17 -40.47 -13.77
CA HIS A 718 31.99 -39.48 -13.06
C HIS A 718 31.22 -38.58 -12.08
N VAL A 719 30.27 -39.10 -11.29
CA VAL A 719 29.55 -38.33 -10.26
C VAL A 719 30.30 -38.45 -8.93
N GLN A 720 30.56 -37.30 -8.32
CA GLN A 720 31.23 -37.15 -7.04
C GLN A 720 30.27 -36.58 -6.00
N ILE A 721 30.06 -37.24 -4.89
CA ILE A 721 29.17 -36.82 -3.80
C ILE A 721 29.96 -36.84 -2.50
N TYR A 722 30.34 -35.68 -1.99
CA TYR A 722 31.18 -35.50 -0.81
C TYR A 722 30.46 -34.70 0.28
N ASP A 723 30.58 -35.15 1.53
CA ASP A 723 30.10 -34.48 2.71
C ASP A 723 28.59 -34.15 2.64
N CYS A 724 27.81 -34.95 1.92
CA CYS A 724 26.38 -34.67 1.66
C CYS A 724 25.45 -35.36 2.67
N GLU A 725 24.26 -34.86 2.83
CA GLU A 725 23.33 -35.36 3.81
C GLU A 725 21.89 -35.46 3.26
N ASN A 726 21.22 -36.61 3.47
CA ASN A 726 19.79 -36.71 3.37
C ASN A 726 19.17 -36.93 4.74
N THR A 727 18.25 -36.07 5.14
CA THR A 727 17.42 -36.21 6.35
C THR A 727 15.94 -36.41 6.02
N GLY A 728 15.57 -36.21 4.76
CA GLY A 728 14.20 -36.39 4.28
C GLY A 728 13.87 -37.87 4.09
N ASP A 729 12.65 -38.23 4.42
CA ASP A 729 12.18 -39.60 4.20
C ASP A 729 11.99 -39.87 2.70
N VAL A 730 12.26 -41.11 2.29
CA VAL A 730 12.11 -41.56 0.91
C VAL A 730 11.07 -42.67 0.85
N TYR A 731 9.95 -42.42 0.17
CA TYR A 731 8.86 -43.37 -0.03
C TYR A 731 8.71 -43.63 -1.53
N SER A 732 8.97 -44.84 -1.98
CA SER A 732 8.78 -45.17 -3.39
C SER A 732 8.00 -46.45 -3.57
N GLY A 733 7.02 -46.41 -4.47
CA GLY A 733 6.23 -47.55 -4.89
C GLY A 733 6.44 -47.89 -6.36
N ALA A 734 6.10 -49.13 -6.68
CA ALA A 734 6.03 -49.57 -8.08
C ALA A 734 4.65 -50.22 -8.34
N VAL A 735 4.06 -49.87 -9.48
CA VAL A 735 2.82 -50.45 -9.96
C VAL A 735 3.12 -51.61 -10.92
N VAL A 736 2.64 -52.77 -10.57
CA VAL A 736 2.83 -53.96 -11.39
C VAL A 736 1.70 -54.07 -12.43
N GLY A 737 2.04 -54.08 -13.65
CA GLY A 737 1.07 -54.18 -14.77
C GLY A 737 1.73 -53.77 -16.09
N GLU A 738 2.66 -52.87 -16.01
CA GLU A 738 3.41 -52.35 -17.16
C GLU A 738 4.94 -52.49 -17.02
N LEU A 739 5.43 -53.01 -15.88
CA LEU A 739 6.84 -53.26 -15.66
C LEU A 739 7.25 -54.56 -16.37
N SER A 740 8.25 -54.44 -17.21
CA SER A 740 8.95 -55.63 -17.75
C SER A 740 9.72 -56.33 -16.61
N LYS A 741 10.08 -57.58 -16.78
CA LYS A 741 10.85 -58.37 -15.81
C LYS A 741 12.16 -57.70 -15.39
N ASP A 742 12.61 -56.69 -16.15
CA ASP A 742 13.91 -56.05 -16.02
C ASP A 742 13.88 -54.70 -15.25
N TRP A 743 12.71 -54.31 -14.66
CA TRP A 743 12.55 -53.03 -14.05
C TRP A 743 12.00 -53.14 -12.63
N SER A 744 12.88 -53.20 -11.67
CA SER A 744 12.54 -53.16 -10.25
C SER A 744 12.86 -51.80 -9.69
N PRO A 745 11.97 -51.17 -8.90
CA PRO A 745 12.26 -49.90 -8.27
C PRO A 745 13.41 -50.04 -7.28
N VAL A 746 14.38 -49.15 -7.41
CA VAL A 746 15.51 -49.06 -6.49
C VAL A 746 15.37 -47.79 -5.68
N VAL A 747 15.48 -47.88 -4.36
CA VAL A 747 15.34 -46.79 -3.45
C VAL A 747 16.57 -46.67 -2.58
N GLY A 748 17.22 -45.53 -2.64
CA GLY A 748 18.44 -45.26 -1.86
C GLY A 748 18.33 -44.02 -0.99
N GLY A 749 18.97 -44.03 0.15
CA GLY A 749 19.00 -42.88 1.05
C GLY A 749 19.81 -41.70 0.51
N ILE A 750 20.92 -41.98 -0.17
CA ILE A 750 21.76 -40.99 -0.85
C ILE A 750 21.51 -41.06 -2.36
N CYS A 751 21.76 -42.19 -2.96
CA CYS A 751 21.64 -42.39 -4.40
C CYS A 751 20.78 -43.64 -4.67
N GLY A 752 19.76 -43.51 -5.56
CA GLY A 752 18.90 -44.63 -5.92
C GLY A 752 19.65 -45.66 -6.74
N ILE A 753 20.34 -45.27 -7.80
CA ILE A 753 21.15 -46.18 -8.63
C ILE A 753 22.40 -45.50 -9.19
N ALA A 754 23.49 -46.20 -9.23
CA ALA A 754 24.62 -45.88 -10.08
C ALA A 754 24.48 -46.61 -11.42
N GLY A 755 24.51 -45.87 -12.55
CA GLY A 755 24.33 -46.41 -13.90
C GLY A 755 25.53 -47.16 -14.44
N ASP A 756 25.39 -47.79 -15.61
CA ASP A 756 26.41 -48.62 -16.26
C ASP A 756 27.73 -47.89 -16.54
N GLY A 757 28.85 -48.55 -16.24
CA GLY A 757 30.21 -48.03 -16.51
C GLY A 757 30.61 -46.83 -15.68
N SER A 758 29.85 -46.49 -14.67
CA SER A 758 29.91 -45.22 -13.96
C SER A 758 31.02 -45.20 -12.89
N GLN A 759 31.76 -44.07 -12.87
CA GLN A 759 32.58 -43.67 -11.73
C GLN A 759 31.74 -42.81 -10.78
N VAL A 760 31.04 -43.47 -9.88
CA VAL A 760 30.28 -42.76 -8.83
C VAL A 760 30.99 -42.91 -7.50
N ASN A 761 31.47 -41.80 -6.94
CA ASN A 761 32.16 -41.78 -5.65
C ASN A 761 31.31 -41.06 -4.62
N ILE A 762 31.00 -41.74 -3.54
CA ILE A 762 30.19 -41.18 -2.43
C ILE A 762 31.05 -41.32 -1.16
N VAL A 763 31.41 -40.18 -0.58
CA VAL A 763 32.39 -40.11 0.51
C VAL A 763 31.87 -39.18 1.61
N ASN A 764 32.03 -39.63 2.86
CA ASN A 764 31.64 -38.90 4.07
C ASN A 764 30.20 -38.34 4.01
N SER A 765 29.31 -39.05 3.35
CA SER A 765 27.89 -38.68 3.20
C SER A 765 27.02 -39.58 4.05
N LYS A 766 25.84 -39.07 4.47
CA LYS A 766 24.93 -39.80 5.36
C LYS A 766 23.48 -39.67 4.99
N ASN A 767 22.74 -40.72 5.26
CA ASN A 767 21.29 -40.73 5.26
C ASN A 767 20.72 -40.99 6.66
N THR A 768 19.90 -40.13 7.16
CA THR A 768 19.13 -40.30 8.41
C THR A 768 17.61 -40.29 8.19
N GLY A 769 17.16 -40.03 6.96
CA GLY A 769 15.77 -40.17 6.57
C GLY A 769 15.35 -41.62 6.44
N LYS A 770 14.10 -41.91 6.78
CA LYS A 770 13.54 -43.27 6.63
C LYS A 770 13.38 -43.60 5.14
N ILE A 771 13.80 -44.83 4.77
CA ILE A 771 13.64 -45.34 3.41
C ILE A 771 12.55 -46.38 3.40
N THR A 772 11.52 -46.23 2.59
CA THR A 772 10.45 -47.17 2.42
C THR A 772 10.24 -47.46 0.94
N ALA A 773 10.41 -48.73 0.56
CA ALA A 773 10.07 -49.22 -0.76
C ALA A 773 8.78 -50.03 -0.70
N MET A 774 7.78 -49.65 -1.50
CA MET A 774 6.56 -50.43 -1.66
C MET A 774 6.54 -51.16 -2.99
N VAL A 775 6.20 -52.41 -2.97
CA VAL A 775 6.04 -53.23 -4.18
C VAL A 775 4.71 -53.94 -4.15
N GLN A 776 3.97 -53.78 -5.23
CA GLN A 776 2.83 -54.59 -5.48
C GLN A 776 3.33 -56.00 -5.90
N TRP A 777 3.06 -57.00 -5.06
CA TRP A 777 3.45 -58.37 -5.38
C TRP A 777 2.60 -58.93 -6.52
N ALA A 778 3.24 -59.44 -7.55
CA ALA A 778 2.64 -60.31 -8.56
C ALA A 778 3.55 -61.52 -8.83
N GLU A 779 2.98 -62.67 -9.12
CA GLU A 779 3.70 -63.90 -9.38
C GLU A 779 4.70 -63.72 -10.55
N GLY A 780 5.99 -63.87 -10.29
CA GLY A 780 7.03 -63.76 -11.28
C GLY A 780 7.67 -62.38 -11.44
N VAL A 781 7.37 -61.42 -10.58
CA VAL A 781 8.02 -60.13 -10.54
C VAL A 781 9.14 -60.11 -9.52
N ALA A 782 10.28 -59.52 -9.90
CA ALA A 782 11.41 -59.36 -9.00
C ALA A 782 11.05 -58.45 -7.80
N SER A 783 11.62 -58.74 -6.64
CA SER A 783 11.41 -58.00 -5.41
C SER A 783 12.01 -56.58 -5.55
N ALA A 784 11.37 -55.58 -4.90
CA ALA A 784 11.94 -54.24 -4.75
C ALA A 784 13.17 -54.31 -3.86
N TYR A 785 14.15 -53.48 -4.17
CA TYR A 785 15.34 -53.29 -3.37
C TYR A 785 15.26 -51.94 -2.65
N ALA A 786 15.07 -51.98 -1.35
CA ALA A 786 15.32 -50.86 -0.48
C ALA A 786 16.73 -50.97 0.07
N CYS A 787 17.52 -49.92 -0.06
CA CYS A 787 18.93 -50.00 0.33
C CYS A 787 19.18 -49.11 1.53
N GLU A 788 19.79 -49.67 2.57
CA GLU A 788 20.39 -48.86 3.62
C GLU A 788 21.45 -47.95 3.03
N GLY A 789 21.33 -46.67 3.26
CA GLY A 789 22.36 -45.74 2.82
C GLY A 789 22.76 -45.90 1.36
N VAL A 790 24.04 -45.90 1.15
CA VAL A 790 24.62 -45.83 -0.19
C VAL A 790 25.05 -47.20 -0.72
N THR A 791 25.25 -48.20 0.13
CA THR A 791 25.91 -49.42 -0.28
C THR A 791 25.19 -50.24 -1.28
N ARG A 792 23.93 -50.12 -1.29
CA ARG A 792 23.16 -50.90 -2.25
C ARG A 792 22.48 -50.04 -3.29
N ALA A 793 22.58 -48.72 -3.15
CA ALA A 793 22.43 -47.85 -4.26
C ALA A 793 23.52 -48.03 -5.34
N LEU A 794 24.61 -48.63 -4.98
CA LEU A 794 25.56 -49.24 -5.93
C LEU A 794 25.00 -50.60 -6.34
N TYR A 795 23.85 -50.54 -6.93
CA TYR A 795 23.19 -51.73 -7.47
C TYR A 795 24.09 -52.42 -8.51
N GLU A 796 23.96 -53.78 -8.65
CA GLU A 796 24.61 -54.48 -9.71
C GLU A 796 24.43 -53.73 -11.04
N PRO A 797 25.48 -53.10 -11.57
CA PRO A 797 25.43 -52.55 -12.91
C PRO A 797 25.19 -53.72 -13.89
N GLU A 798 24.45 -53.51 -14.99
CA GLU A 798 24.46 -54.47 -16.09
C GLU A 798 25.90 -54.78 -16.48
N GLY A 799 26.42 -55.93 -16.04
CA GLY A 799 27.81 -56.34 -16.25
C GLY A 799 28.66 -56.50 -14.99
N GLY A 800 28.15 -56.28 -13.78
CA GLY A 800 28.84 -56.44 -12.51
C GLY A 800 29.53 -55.22 -11.96
N TYR A 801 29.89 -55.24 -10.67
CA TYR A 801 30.58 -54.13 -10.01
C TYR A 801 31.93 -53.85 -10.68
N THR A 802 32.19 -52.63 -11.02
CA THR A 802 33.53 -52.17 -11.45
C THR A 802 34.23 -51.51 -10.27
N ASP A 803 35.56 -51.56 -10.23
CA ASP A 803 36.40 -50.86 -9.22
C ASP A 803 36.26 -49.30 -9.27
N GLN A 804 35.35 -48.80 -10.11
CA GLN A 804 35.12 -47.36 -10.33
C GLN A 804 34.05 -46.78 -9.42
N ASN A 805 33.23 -47.61 -8.78
CA ASN A 805 32.20 -47.19 -7.86
C ASN A 805 32.65 -47.38 -6.42
N THR A 806 32.67 -46.31 -5.64
CA THR A 806 33.16 -46.37 -4.25
C THR A 806 32.17 -45.69 -3.28
N CYS A 807 32.11 -46.26 -2.07
CA CYS A 807 31.45 -45.65 -0.93
C CYS A 807 32.32 -45.88 0.30
N ASP A 808 32.59 -44.87 1.10
CA ASP A 808 33.39 -44.99 2.29
C ASP A 808 32.61 -45.56 3.49
N GLU A 809 33.36 -46.17 4.44
CA GLU A 809 32.77 -46.77 5.64
C GLU A 809 32.02 -45.76 6.53
N ALA A 810 32.45 -44.51 6.54
CA ALA A 810 31.80 -43.46 7.34
C ALA A 810 30.39 -43.14 6.82
N THR A 811 30.24 -43.06 5.48
CA THR A 811 28.95 -42.91 4.82
C THR A 811 28.01 -44.06 5.11
N LEU A 812 28.52 -45.28 5.04
CA LEU A 812 27.77 -46.49 5.35
C LEU A 812 27.28 -46.54 6.79
N ALA A 813 28.18 -46.23 7.73
CA ALA A 813 27.87 -46.25 9.17
C ALA A 813 26.90 -45.14 9.57
N ALA A 814 26.83 -44.02 8.82
CA ALA A 814 25.97 -42.90 9.11
C ALA A 814 24.56 -43.01 8.48
N SER A 815 24.28 -44.09 7.75
CA SER A 815 23.01 -44.21 7.03
C SER A 815 21.94 -44.93 7.85
N ALA A 816 20.68 -44.47 7.70
CA ALA A 816 19.55 -45.10 8.36
C ALA A 816 19.11 -46.43 7.71
N ASP A 817 18.46 -47.29 8.48
CA ASP A 817 17.90 -48.54 8.00
C ASP A 817 16.78 -48.33 6.97
N ALA A 818 16.66 -49.29 6.06
CA ALA A 818 15.61 -49.32 5.05
C ALA A 818 14.46 -50.24 5.45
N GLU A 819 13.26 -49.86 5.08
CA GLU A 819 12.07 -50.67 5.24
C GLU A 819 11.47 -51.06 3.89
N VAL A 820 11.15 -52.33 3.71
CA VAL A 820 10.41 -52.83 2.53
C VAL A 820 9.02 -53.25 2.94
N VAL A 821 8.03 -52.58 2.37
CA VAL A 821 6.62 -52.89 2.60
C VAL A 821 6.04 -53.57 1.36
N CYS A 822 5.64 -54.82 1.49
CA CYS A 822 4.96 -55.56 0.44
C CYS A 822 3.46 -55.41 0.59
N MET A 823 2.75 -55.03 -0.47
CA MET A 823 1.28 -54.94 -0.50
C MET A 823 0.71 -55.98 -1.47
N LEU A 824 -0.39 -56.59 -1.09
CA LEU A 824 -1.12 -57.48 -1.99
C LEU A 824 -1.78 -56.69 -3.10
N PRO A 825 -2.01 -57.26 -4.30
CA PRO A 825 -2.61 -56.57 -5.42
C PRO A 825 -3.96 -55.89 -5.16
N ASN A 826 -4.73 -56.48 -4.28
CA ASN A 826 -6.06 -55.96 -3.86
C ASN A 826 -5.99 -54.87 -2.77
N GLU A 827 -4.83 -54.66 -2.17
CA GLU A 827 -4.59 -53.61 -1.16
C GLU A 827 -3.95 -52.36 -1.78
N TRP A 828 -3.53 -52.46 -3.03
CA TRP A 828 -2.93 -51.37 -3.75
C TRP A 828 -3.96 -50.32 -4.13
N THR A 829 -3.81 -49.13 -3.61
CA THR A 829 -4.55 -47.96 -4.02
C THR A 829 -3.80 -47.17 -5.06
N THR A 830 -4.49 -46.61 -6.05
CA THR A 830 -3.87 -45.79 -7.08
C THR A 830 -3.43 -44.41 -6.57
N ASN A 831 -3.64 -44.17 -5.28
CA ASN A 831 -3.25 -42.91 -4.63
C ASN A 831 -2.07 -43.16 -3.69
N ILE A 832 -1.21 -42.16 -3.53
CA ILE A 832 -0.17 -42.16 -2.52
C ILE A 832 -0.85 -42.32 -1.15
N PRO A 833 -0.44 -43.27 -0.30
CA PRO A 833 -1.06 -43.48 0.99
C PRO A 833 -1.10 -42.22 1.85
N GLU A 834 -2.18 -42.05 2.62
CA GLU A 834 -2.35 -40.96 3.55
C GLU A 834 -1.16 -40.91 4.54
N GLY A 835 -0.59 -39.71 4.75
CA GLY A 835 0.57 -39.54 5.62
C GLY A 835 1.93 -39.67 4.93
N TRP A 836 1.99 -40.01 3.65
CA TRP A 836 3.23 -40.06 2.88
C TRP A 836 3.60 -38.72 2.22
N LEU A 837 2.62 -37.87 2.02
CA LEU A 837 2.79 -36.51 1.49
C LEU A 837 2.97 -35.46 2.60
#